data_e16173baf69ffed3e75446175caff567
#
_entry.id   e16173baf69ffed3e75446175caff567
#
_cell.length_a   1.000
_cell.length_b   1.000
_cell.length_c   1.000
_cell.angle_alpha   90.00
_cell.angle_beta   90.00
_cell.angle_gamma   90.00
#
_symmetry.space_group_name_H-M   'P 1'
#
loop_
_entity.id
_entity.type
_entity.pdbx_description
1 polymer ?
#
loop_
_entity_poly.entity_id
_entity_poly.type
_entity_poly.pdbx_seq_one_letter_code
_entity_poly.pdbx_strand_id
1 'polypeptide(L)'
;MAVRVLCEFTAKEGDLDLRFTPSPSAQQGMMGHAEVTSRRDSHYQKEVPVSGTYRHLHVRGRADGYDPKRKRLEEIKTHRGSLEKLPANHRQLHWAQAKVYAWLMCQQLALPGMEVALVYFDIASQQETVLAEQHDAASLQLFFEGLCERYLHWADAEAAHRQSRNAALAAMQFPHPEFRVGQRVLAEAVYKANVSARCLLAQAPTGIGKTMGTVFPTLKAVPGQRLDKVFFLTAKTPGRQLALDALQRLNDHAPGLPLRVLEMVAKEKACEHPDRACHGDSCPLAKGFYDRLPQARQAAVQAGLSRGVEPLNRQTVRALALQHAVCPYYLGQEMLRWSDVVVGDYNHFFDLSAILYGLTVGDTLRVSVLVDEAHNLVARGRQMYTGELDHSHLKRIRSDAPPVLNYALDSVHRAWNALLKEHGKNHNPASSEDLVPDPTGCPTGDRTASHTASYTVHEKLPDKLLLALKKMTADMADFFADSPAGSQGPAKADARLQDFYFDALFFLRLAELHGPHSLFDVSRPDGRNSVLCLRNMVPAPLLKDRWRACHSATLFSATLSPAQYLRDMLGLPDTPDPSDIPAAPHTRDAGNGSNSSDNANRSDRDVSPAPRPASPTEWIDVPSAFHARQLRVHVSRHISTRYRDRTQSLGSVVALIAGQYAQTPGNYLAFFSSFDYLTQVAGALAVLHPGIPAWLQGRRMDESARDAFLARFTPHSQGIGFAVLGGAFGEGIDLPGKRLIGAFIATLGMPQVNPVNEQIRQRMQACLGRGYDYTYLYPGIQKVVQAAGRVIRTPQDTGVVFLMDDRFARAEVQALLPVWWRCGSMGSSKMV
;
A
#
# COMPACT_ATOMS: atom_id res chain seq x y z
N MET A 1 14.69 8.79 25.36
CA MET A 1 13.43 9.09 24.64
C MET A 1 13.31 10.58 24.38
N ALA A 2 12.68 10.98 23.27
CA ALA A 2 12.39 12.40 23.03
C ALA A 2 11.13 12.86 23.81
N VAL A 3 11.16 14.11 24.34
CA VAL A 3 10.00 14.71 25.06
C VAL A 3 8.72 14.63 24.23
N ARG A 4 8.80 14.96 22.93
CA ARG A 4 7.65 14.88 22.04
C ARG A 4 7.02 13.48 22.02
N VAL A 5 7.83 12.42 21.89
CA VAL A 5 7.35 11.04 21.84
C VAL A 5 6.68 10.65 23.15
N LEU A 6 7.26 11.04 24.30
CA LEU A 6 6.65 10.80 25.62
C LEU A 6 5.26 11.44 25.71
N CYS A 7 5.14 12.72 25.33
CA CYS A 7 3.87 13.46 25.41
C CYS A 7 2.83 12.91 24.41
N GLU A 8 3.21 12.64 23.16
CA GLU A 8 2.30 12.06 22.16
C GLU A 8 1.75 10.70 22.59
N PHE A 9 2.51 9.93 23.36
CA PHE A 9 2.09 8.63 23.83
C PHE A 9 1.23 8.68 25.10
N THR A 10 1.52 9.60 26.04
CA THR A 10 0.97 9.55 27.39
C THR A 10 0.06 10.73 27.76
N ALA A 11 0.08 11.84 27.01
CA ALA A 11 -0.59 13.07 27.38
C ALA A 11 -1.81 13.43 26.52
N LYS A 12 -2.24 12.56 25.61
CA LYS A 12 -3.45 12.81 24.81
C LYS A 12 -4.70 12.58 25.64
N GLU A 13 -5.62 13.56 25.61
CA GLU A 13 -6.87 13.56 26.34
C GLU A 13 -7.99 14.15 25.48
N GLY A 14 -9.26 13.89 25.83
CA GLY A 14 -10.45 14.46 25.21
C GLY A 14 -10.83 13.80 23.88
N ASP A 15 -11.34 14.58 22.96
CA ASP A 15 -11.95 14.12 21.72
C ASP A 15 -10.92 13.74 20.65
N LEU A 16 -11.27 12.75 19.84
CA LEU A 16 -10.66 12.58 18.53
C LEU A 16 -11.22 13.70 17.63
N ASP A 17 -10.36 14.58 17.16
CA ASP A 17 -10.73 15.66 16.27
C ASP A 17 -9.83 15.61 15.01
N LEU A 18 -10.47 15.27 13.90
CA LEU A 18 -9.82 15.13 12.59
C LEU A 18 -10.43 16.11 11.58
N ARG A 19 -11.03 17.18 12.07
CA ARG A 19 -11.39 18.30 11.21
C ARG A 19 -10.10 18.77 10.52
N PHE A 20 -10.23 18.95 9.21
CA PHE A 20 -9.10 19.42 8.44
C PHE A 20 -8.73 20.84 8.90
N THR A 21 -7.60 20.95 9.57
CA THR A 21 -6.97 22.24 9.88
C THR A 21 -5.66 22.29 9.10
N PRO A 22 -5.53 23.21 8.13
CA PRO A 22 -4.30 23.36 7.39
C PRO A 22 -3.13 23.63 8.33
N SER A 23 -2.14 22.76 8.31
CA SER A 23 -0.93 22.95 9.08
C SER A 23 0.11 23.68 8.24
N PRO A 24 0.94 24.55 8.82
CA PRO A 24 2.10 25.11 8.15
C PRO A 24 3.02 23.99 7.63
N SER A 25 3.67 24.22 6.49
CA SER A 25 4.72 23.31 6.02
C SER A 25 5.90 23.31 7.00
N ALA A 26 6.72 22.25 6.99
CA ALA A 26 7.93 22.20 7.84
C ALA A 26 8.85 23.41 7.65
N GLN A 27 8.98 23.88 6.41
CA GLN A 27 9.76 25.08 6.09
C GLN A 27 9.13 26.34 6.70
N GLN A 28 7.81 26.50 6.59
CA GLN A 28 7.09 27.62 7.20
C GLN A 28 7.18 27.58 8.73
N GLY A 29 7.12 26.37 9.32
CA GLY A 29 7.35 26.16 10.74
C GLY A 29 8.74 26.66 11.18
N MET A 30 9.81 26.25 10.50
CA MET A 30 11.18 26.71 10.78
C MET A 30 11.32 28.21 10.61
N MET A 31 10.73 28.81 9.57
CA MET A 31 10.77 30.25 9.34
C MET A 31 10.03 31.02 10.46
N GLY A 32 8.87 30.54 10.90
CA GLY A 32 8.11 31.14 11.99
C GLY A 32 8.86 31.06 13.32
N HIS A 33 9.49 29.93 13.65
CA HIS A 33 10.37 29.85 14.85
C HIS A 33 11.53 30.84 14.78
N ALA A 34 12.18 30.95 13.61
CA ALA A 34 13.27 31.93 13.41
C ALA A 34 12.79 33.36 13.57
N GLU A 35 11.62 33.69 13.04
CA GLU A 35 11.02 35.03 13.16
C GLU A 35 10.69 35.36 14.61
N VAL A 36 9.99 34.49 15.34
CA VAL A 36 9.67 34.68 16.76
C VAL A 36 10.94 34.88 17.57
N THR A 37 11.95 34.03 17.38
CA THR A 37 13.21 34.14 18.14
C THR A 37 14.01 35.36 17.77
N SER A 38 13.87 35.92 16.54
CA SER A 38 14.56 37.17 16.13
C SER A 38 13.99 38.41 16.83
N ARG A 39 12.77 38.36 17.31
CA ARG A 39 12.07 39.44 18.04
C ARG A 39 12.41 39.45 19.53
N ARG A 40 13.18 38.49 20.02
CA ARG A 40 13.59 38.39 21.43
C ARG A 40 14.89 39.17 21.69
N ASP A 41 15.07 39.55 22.93
CA ASP A 41 16.26 40.27 23.38
C ASP A 41 17.54 39.41 23.30
N SER A 42 18.69 40.04 23.34
CA SER A 42 20.00 39.40 23.20
C SER A 42 20.34 38.36 24.28
N HIS A 43 19.67 38.40 25.45
CA HIS A 43 19.83 37.41 26.52
C HIS A 43 18.96 36.14 26.35
N TYR A 44 18.06 36.16 25.40
CA TYR A 44 17.17 35.03 25.12
C TYR A 44 17.97 33.83 24.55
N GLN A 45 17.76 32.69 25.15
CA GLN A 45 18.40 31.45 24.75
C GLN A 45 17.44 30.63 23.88
N LYS A 46 17.85 30.36 22.63
CA LYS A 46 17.08 29.55 21.67
C LYS A 46 17.59 28.13 21.60
N GLU A 47 16.73 27.19 21.31
CA GLU A 47 17.08 25.78 21.08
C GLU A 47 17.84 25.16 22.29
N VAL A 48 17.32 25.37 23.51
CA VAL A 48 18.01 24.97 24.76
C VAL A 48 17.92 23.46 24.96
N PRO A 49 19.05 22.71 24.96
CA PRO A 49 19.01 21.27 25.20
C PRO A 49 18.68 20.99 26.67
N VAL A 50 17.74 20.09 26.91
CA VAL A 50 17.34 19.66 28.25
C VAL A 50 17.26 18.14 28.31
N SER A 51 17.60 17.58 29.48
CA SER A 51 17.49 16.14 29.72
C SER A 51 17.29 15.84 31.20
N GLY A 52 16.66 14.72 31.47
CA GLY A 52 16.46 14.20 32.81
C GLY A 52 16.20 12.70 32.81
N THR A 53 16.24 12.09 33.97
CA THR A 53 16.06 10.65 34.12
C THR A 53 15.00 10.38 35.18
N TYR A 54 14.07 9.50 34.88
CA TYR A 54 13.11 8.95 35.83
C TYR A 54 13.27 7.43 35.86
N ARG A 55 13.67 6.87 37.00
CA ARG A 55 14.11 5.48 37.11
C ARG A 55 15.16 5.14 36.02
N HIS A 56 14.86 4.21 35.12
CA HIS A 56 15.72 3.83 34.00
C HIS A 56 15.35 4.53 32.67
N LEU A 57 14.36 5.43 32.65
CA LEU A 57 13.93 6.16 31.47
C LEU A 57 14.69 7.49 31.38
N HIS A 58 15.56 7.61 30.37
CA HIS A 58 16.23 8.87 30.04
C HIS A 58 15.42 9.65 29.01
N VAL A 59 14.93 10.84 29.38
CA VAL A 59 14.14 11.75 28.53
C VAL A 59 15.03 12.94 28.16
N ARG A 60 15.04 13.28 26.88
CA ARG A 60 15.81 14.40 26.34
C ARG A 60 15.01 15.17 25.32
N GLY A 61 15.32 16.47 25.17
CA GLY A 61 14.71 17.29 24.15
C GLY A 61 15.43 18.61 24.00
N ARG A 62 14.84 19.50 23.24
CA ARG A 62 15.35 20.83 23.00
C ARG A 62 14.16 21.77 23.10
N ALA A 63 14.16 22.65 24.10
CA ALA A 63 13.13 23.66 24.28
C ALA A 63 13.34 24.77 23.25
N ASP A 64 12.26 25.29 22.65
CA ASP A 64 12.34 26.30 21.59
C ASP A 64 13.01 27.57 22.10
N GLY A 65 12.70 27.99 23.34
CA GLY A 65 13.36 29.17 23.93
C GLY A 65 13.24 29.32 25.43
N TYR A 66 14.17 30.07 26.01
CA TYR A 66 14.21 30.41 27.42
C TYR A 66 14.64 31.86 27.63
N ASP A 67 13.86 32.62 28.38
CA ASP A 67 14.20 33.97 28.87
C ASP A 67 14.68 33.89 30.33
N PRO A 68 15.97 34.00 30.60
CA PRO A 68 16.50 33.88 31.94
C PRO A 68 16.13 35.05 32.87
N LYS A 69 15.82 36.23 32.35
CA LYS A 69 15.41 37.40 33.16
C LYS A 69 13.99 37.19 33.72
N ARG A 70 13.09 36.66 32.87
CA ARG A 70 11.71 36.40 33.28
C ARG A 70 11.55 35.01 33.90
N LYS A 71 12.56 34.14 33.79
CA LYS A 71 12.49 32.72 34.10
C LYS A 71 11.34 32.08 33.37
N ARG A 72 11.23 32.39 32.07
CA ARG A 72 10.14 31.94 31.19
C ARG A 72 10.66 30.98 30.15
N LEU A 73 10.05 29.79 30.09
CA LEU A 73 10.19 28.86 28.98
C LEU A 73 9.13 29.16 27.92
N GLU A 74 9.53 29.22 26.67
CA GLU A 74 8.63 29.40 25.52
C GLU A 74 8.65 28.16 24.62
N GLU A 75 7.46 27.60 24.36
CA GLU A 75 7.22 26.58 23.34
C GLU A 75 6.50 27.26 22.17
N ILE A 76 7.16 27.29 21.00
CA ILE A 76 6.71 28.06 19.83
C ILE A 76 5.94 27.15 18.91
N LYS A 77 4.74 27.55 18.52
CA LYS A 77 3.90 26.81 17.55
C LYS A 77 3.43 27.74 16.45
N THR A 78 3.72 27.41 15.22
CA THR A 78 3.18 28.10 14.05
C THR A 78 1.80 27.58 13.71
N HIS A 79 0.89 28.49 13.31
CA HIS A 79 -0.45 28.11 12.87
C HIS A 79 -0.91 28.99 11.70
N ARG A 80 -2.05 28.63 11.12
CA ARG A 80 -2.80 29.40 10.13
C ARG A 80 -4.23 29.61 10.62
N GLY A 81 -4.78 30.79 10.42
CA GLY A 81 -6.15 31.14 10.80
C GLY A 81 -6.37 31.33 12.30
N SER A 82 -7.64 31.33 12.73
CA SER A 82 -7.99 31.64 14.12
C SER A 82 -7.52 30.58 15.12
N LEU A 83 -6.79 31.01 16.14
CA LEU A 83 -6.32 30.15 17.24
C LEU A 83 -7.47 29.49 18.03
N GLU A 84 -8.66 30.10 18.04
CA GLU A 84 -9.84 29.53 18.72
C GLU A 84 -10.30 28.21 18.11
N LYS A 85 -9.96 27.99 16.84
CA LYS A 85 -10.31 26.76 16.10
C LYS A 85 -9.31 25.64 16.32
N LEU A 86 -8.17 25.91 16.97
CA LEU A 86 -7.22 24.87 17.29
C LEU A 86 -7.89 23.86 18.23
N PRO A 87 -7.95 22.55 17.87
CA PRO A 87 -8.56 21.54 18.71
C PRO A 87 -7.98 21.55 20.12
N ALA A 88 -8.85 21.42 21.14
CA ALA A 88 -8.44 21.49 22.54
C ALA A 88 -7.37 20.44 22.88
N ASN A 89 -7.47 19.23 22.33
CA ASN A 89 -6.51 18.14 22.50
C ASN A 89 -5.12 18.50 21.93
N HIS A 90 -5.02 19.29 20.83
CA HIS A 90 -3.74 19.75 20.30
C HIS A 90 -3.11 20.78 21.25
N ARG A 91 -3.88 21.75 21.74
CA ARG A 91 -3.41 22.74 22.71
C ARG A 91 -2.91 22.09 23.98
N GLN A 92 -3.62 21.08 24.47
CA GLN A 92 -3.24 20.31 25.65
C GLN A 92 -1.93 19.54 25.44
N LEU A 93 -1.71 18.96 24.26
CA LEU A 93 -0.45 18.30 23.91
C LEU A 93 0.73 19.31 23.86
N HIS A 94 0.50 20.53 23.38
CA HIS A 94 1.52 21.60 23.40
C HIS A 94 1.87 21.99 24.84
N TRP A 95 0.87 22.15 25.71
CA TRP A 95 1.09 22.39 27.14
C TRP A 95 1.87 21.24 27.80
N ALA A 96 1.56 19.99 27.46
CA ALA A 96 2.27 18.84 28.00
C ALA A 96 3.76 18.89 27.62
N GLN A 97 4.10 19.22 26.38
CA GLN A 97 5.49 19.36 25.93
C GLN A 97 6.20 20.49 26.69
N ALA A 98 5.57 21.68 26.78
CA ALA A 98 6.11 22.82 27.47
C ALA A 98 6.35 22.55 28.96
N LYS A 99 5.41 21.88 29.65
CA LYS A 99 5.53 21.51 31.07
C LYS A 99 6.67 20.51 31.32
N VAL A 100 6.85 19.53 30.41
CA VAL A 100 7.98 18.58 30.50
C VAL A 100 9.32 19.31 30.30
N TYR A 101 9.44 20.18 29.29
CA TYR A 101 10.63 20.98 29.10
C TYR A 101 10.90 21.88 30.32
N ALA A 102 9.86 22.50 30.88
CA ALA A 102 9.97 23.36 32.06
C ALA A 102 10.50 22.59 33.29
N TRP A 103 9.99 21.39 33.55
CA TRP A 103 10.53 20.54 34.62
C TRP A 103 12.03 20.23 34.40
N LEU A 104 12.37 19.74 33.20
CA LEU A 104 13.77 19.39 32.92
C LEU A 104 14.72 20.59 33.06
N MET A 105 14.22 21.78 32.71
CA MET A 105 14.98 23.03 32.88
C MET A 105 15.04 23.49 34.34
N CYS A 106 13.94 23.39 35.13
CA CYS A 106 13.97 23.65 36.56
C CYS A 106 14.96 22.76 37.28
N GLN A 107 15.05 21.50 36.95
CA GLN A 107 16.01 20.55 37.49
C GLN A 107 17.46 20.95 37.11
N GLN A 108 17.70 21.30 35.85
CA GLN A 108 19.02 21.67 35.36
C GLN A 108 19.54 22.98 35.94
N LEU A 109 18.67 23.97 36.17
CA LEU A 109 19.03 25.29 36.66
C LEU A 109 18.73 25.50 38.15
N ALA A 110 18.32 24.46 38.87
CA ALA A 110 17.90 24.47 40.27
C ALA A 110 16.88 25.59 40.60
N LEU A 111 15.85 25.74 39.73
CA LEU A 111 14.82 26.77 39.91
C LEU A 111 13.63 26.22 40.70
N PRO A 112 13.03 26.99 41.65
CA PRO A 112 11.85 26.57 42.41
C PRO A 112 10.56 26.56 41.58
N GLY A 113 10.59 27.15 40.38
CA GLY A 113 9.50 27.23 39.44
C GLY A 113 9.82 28.18 38.30
N MET A 114 8.96 28.21 37.31
CA MET A 114 9.07 29.10 36.14
C MET A 114 7.76 29.43 35.50
N GLU A 115 7.75 30.48 34.73
CA GLU A 115 6.66 30.78 33.80
C GLU A 115 6.79 29.91 32.56
N VAL A 116 5.73 29.20 32.18
CA VAL A 116 5.65 28.36 30.98
C VAL A 116 4.72 29.04 29.99
N ALA A 117 5.20 29.29 28.78
CA ALA A 117 4.43 30.01 27.76
C ALA A 117 4.32 29.18 26.45
N LEU A 118 3.11 29.13 25.92
CA LEU A 118 2.87 28.73 24.52
C LEU A 118 2.83 29.99 23.67
N VAL A 119 3.73 30.06 22.68
CA VAL A 119 3.80 31.18 21.74
C VAL A 119 3.25 30.69 20.40
N TYR A 120 2.03 31.10 20.09
CA TYR A 120 1.40 30.80 18.82
C TYR A 120 1.68 31.91 17.81
N PHE A 121 2.36 31.56 16.72
CA PHE A 121 2.71 32.48 15.65
C PHE A 121 1.86 32.22 14.40
N ASP A 122 1.01 33.17 14.03
CA ASP A 122 0.24 33.13 12.80
C ASP A 122 1.10 33.52 11.60
N ILE A 123 1.27 32.63 10.66
CA ILE A 123 2.10 32.84 9.48
C ILE A 123 1.53 33.91 8.55
N ALA A 124 0.20 34.03 8.49
CA ALA A 124 -0.45 34.98 7.59
C ALA A 124 -0.37 36.41 8.11
N SER A 125 -0.73 36.64 9.37
CA SER A 125 -0.73 37.99 10.00
C SER A 125 0.60 38.37 10.62
N GLN A 126 1.55 37.44 10.78
CA GLN A 126 2.84 37.63 11.47
C GLN A 126 2.66 38.07 12.95
N GLN A 127 1.53 37.74 13.57
CA GLN A 127 1.23 38.09 14.96
C GLN A 127 1.52 36.92 15.90
N GLU A 128 1.93 37.26 17.12
CA GLU A 128 2.15 36.32 18.21
C GLU A 128 0.99 36.37 19.20
N THR A 129 0.48 35.23 19.60
CA THR A 129 -0.44 35.10 20.75
C THR A 129 0.28 34.29 21.81
N VAL A 130 0.47 34.88 22.99
CA VAL A 130 1.17 34.23 24.11
C VAL A 130 0.16 33.81 25.17
N LEU A 131 0.16 32.53 25.51
CA LEU A 131 -0.57 31.96 26.63
C LEU A 131 0.47 31.54 27.67
N ALA A 132 0.43 32.11 28.86
CA ALA A 132 1.44 31.86 29.89
C ALA A 132 0.78 31.45 31.22
N GLU A 133 1.41 30.48 31.87
CA GLU A 133 1.00 29.94 33.18
C GLU A 133 2.23 29.89 34.10
N GLN A 134 2.04 30.24 35.40
CA GLN A 134 3.10 30.07 36.39
C GLN A 134 3.02 28.70 37.03
N HIS A 135 4.13 27.98 37.07
CA HIS A 135 4.22 26.66 37.68
C HIS A 135 5.37 26.59 38.70
N ASP A 136 5.14 25.94 39.81
CA ASP A 136 6.18 25.53 40.73
C ASP A 136 6.85 24.24 40.26
N ALA A 137 8.11 24.05 40.65
CA ALA A 137 8.91 22.90 40.24
C ALA A 137 8.31 21.57 40.71
N ALA A 138 7.63 21.53 41.86
CA ALA A 138 7.04 20.32 42.42
C ALA A 138 5.84 19.84 41.57
N SER A 139 4.98 20.78 41.13
CA SER A 139 3.84 20.46 40.26
C SER A 139 4.31 19.97 38.89
N LEU A 140 5.36 20.58 38.30
CA LEU A 140 5.96 20.15 37.04
C LEU A 140 6.63 18.76 37.17
N GLN A 141 7.26 18.48 38.32
CA GLN A 141 7.84 17.18 38.64
C GLN A 141 6.77 16.08 38.64
N LEU A 142 5.70 16.27 39.41
CA LEU A 142 4.59 15.31 39.50
C LEU A 142 3.97 15.05 38.11
N PHE A 143 3.83 16.09 37.31
CA PHE A 143 3.34 15.95 35.94
C PHE A 143 4.28 15.08 35.08
N PHE A 144 5.58 15.38 35.06
CA PHE A 144 6.61 14.65 34.32
C PHE A 144 6.69 13.18 34.77
N GLU A 145 6.76 12.96 36.09
CA GLU A 145 6.83 11.61 36.66
C GLU A 145 5.59 10.79 36.32
N GLY A 146 4.40 11.39 36.34
CA GLY A 146 3.15 10.73 35.94
C GLY A 146 3.14 10.32 34.45
N LEU A 147 3.73 11.12 33.54
CA LEU A 147 3.89 10.72 32.14
C LEU A 147 4.90 9.58 32.00
N CYS A 148 6.01 9.68 32.70
CA CYS A 148 7.07 8.67 32.70
C CYS A 148 6.57 7.32 33.25
N GLU A 149 5.77 7.34 34.35
CA GLU A 149 5.15 6.14 34.95
C GLU A 149 4.23 5.42 33.95
N ARG A 150 3.34 6.18 33.29
CA ARG A 150 2.45 5.63 32.24
C ARG A 150 3.23 5.00 31.09
N TYR A 151 4.34 5.65 30.69
CA TYR A 151 5.19 5.11 29.64
C TYR A 151 5.93 3.85 30.09
N LEU A 152 6.55 3.85 31.27
CA LEU A 152 7.31 2.72 31.81
C LEU A 152 6.42 1.51 32.02
N HIS A 153 5.20 1.71 32.55
CA HIS A 153 4.23 0.61 32.69
C HIS A 153 3.99 -0.12 31.36
N TRP A 154 3.87 0.64 30.28
CA TRP A 154 3.76 0.04 28.95
C TRP A 154 5.08 -0.58 28.46
N ALA A 155 6.20 0.13 28.59
CA ALA A 155 7.49 -0.33 28.08
C ALA A 155 7.96 -1.61 28.75
N ASP A 156 7.77 -1.74 30.06
CA ASP A 156 8.13 -2.93 30.83
C ASP A 156 7.22 -4.12 30.45
N ALA A 157 5.92 -3.88 30.28
CA ALA A 157 4.97 -4.89 29.80
C ALA A 157 5.32 -5.36 28.38
N GLU A 158 5.73 -4.45 27.50
CA GLU A 158 6.14 -4.77 26.13
C GLU A 158 7.47 -5.54 26.09
N ALA A 159 8.43 -5.17 26.96
CA ALA A 159 9.70 -5.90 27.09
C ALA A 159 9.46 -7.34 27.57
N ALA A 160 8.63 -7.52 28.59
CA ALA A 160 8.24 -8.84 29.11
C ALA A 160 7.49 -9.66 28.04
N HIS A 161 6.56 -9.04 27.32
CA HIS A 161 5.87 -9.67 26.20
C HIS A 161 6.83 -10.15 25.12
N ARG A 162 7.76 -9.28 24.66
CA ARG A 162 8.77 -9.64 23.66
C ARG A 162 9.65 -10.80 24.10
N GLN A 163 10.06 -10.82 25.35
CA GLN A 163 10.84 -11.93 25.91
C GLN A 163 10.04 -13.24 25.86
N SER A 164 8.81 -13.25 26.36
CA SER A 164 7.92 -14.41 26.35
C SER A 164 7.60 -14.88 24.93
N ARG A 165 7.25 -13.94 24.02
CA ARG A 165 7.03 -14.20 22.60
C ARG A 165 8.24 -14.86 21.96
N ASN A 166 9.42 -14.30 22.15
CA ASN A 166 10.64 -14.79 21.52
C ASN A 166 11.00 -16.19 22.01
N ALA A 167 10.83 -16.49 23.31
CA ALA A 167 11.03 -17.83 23.86
C ALA A 167 10.05 -18.83 23.24
N ALA A 168 8.76 -18.48 23.14
CA ALA A 168 7.73 -19.32 22.55
C ALA A 168 7.97 -19.55 21.04
N LEU A 169 8.32 -18.51 20.29
CA LEU A 169 8.65 -18.63 18.86
C LEU A 169 9.90 -19.48 18.60
N ALA A 170 10.91 -19.41 19.48
CA ALA A 170 12.09 -20.27 19.38
C ALA A 170 11.75 -21.76 19.58
N ALA A 171 10.81 -22.08 20.47
CA ALA A 171 10.33 -23.44 20.74
C ALA A 171 9.27 -23.93 19.74
N MET A 172 8.62 -23.03 18.98
CA MET A 172 7.49 -23.33 18.10
C MET A 172 7.83 -24.43 17.07
N GLN A 173 6.93 -25.42 16.94
CA GLN A 173 7.01 -26.48 15.96
C GLN A 173 6.10 -26.20 14.76
N PHE A 174 6.36 -26.89 13.64
CA PHE A 174 5.50 -26.81 12.47
C PHE A 174 4.11 -27.43 12.78
N PRO A 175 2.97 -26.76 12.43
CA PRO A 175 1.64 -27.16 12.91
C PRO A 175 1.00 -28.33 12.14
N HIS A 176 1.77 -29.05 11.36
CA HIS A 176 1.34 -30.24 10.64
C HIS A 176 2.38 -31.36 10.82
N PRO A 177 1.98 -32.65 10.73
CA PRO A 177 2.93 -33.77 10.88
C PRO A 177 4.09 -33.71 9.89
N GLU A 178 3.82 -33.26 8.67
CA GLU A 178 4.81 -33.18 7.59
C GLU A 178 4.61 -31.93 6.72
N PHE A 179 5.71 -31.48 6.12
CA PHE A 179 5.66 -30.48 5.07
C PHE A 179 5.11 -31.10 3.78
N ARG A 180 4.28 -30.35 3.07
CA ARG A 180 3.89 -30.71 1.70
C ARG A 180 5.10 -30.63 0.76
N VAL A 181 5.02 -31.36 -0.36
CA VAL A 181 6.05 -31.30 -1.41
C VAL A 181 6.24 -29.83 -1.86
N GLY A 182 7.49 -29.39 -1.91
CA GLY A 182 7.85 -27.99 -2.23
C GLY A 182 7.71 -27.01 -1.06
N GLN A 183 6.80 -27.25 -0.10
CA GLN A 183 6.59 -26.34 1.02
C GLN A 183 7.83 -26.18 1.92
N ARG A 184 8.56 -27.29 2.15
CA ARG A 184 9.81 -27.26 2.94
C ARG A 184 10.88 -26.42 2.24
N VAL A 185 11.04 -26.58 0.94
CA VAL A 185 11.99 -25.79 0.12
C VAL A 185 11.69 -24.29 0.21
N LEU A 186 10.39 -23.93 0.11
CA LEU A 186 9.95 -22.55 0.31
C LEU A 186 10.28 -22.05 1.74
N ALA A 187 9.95 -22.85 2.75
CA ALA A 187 10.16 -22.47 4.15
C ALA A 187 11.64 -22.27 4.49
N GLU A 188 12.52 -23.14 3.99
CA GLU A 188 13.97 -23.01 4.15
C GLU A 188 14.52 -21.74 3.45
N ALA A 189 14.05 -21.44 2.24
CA ALA A 189 14.45 -20.22 1.53
C ALA A 189 13.99 -18.95 2.26
N VAL A 190 12.74 -18.91 2.74
CA VAL A 190 12.21 -17.80 3.53
C VAL A 190 12.97 -17.62 4.84
N TYR A 191 13.28 -18.70 5.56
CA TYR A 191 14.08 -18.64 6.77
C TYR A 191 15.47 -18.07 6.49
N LYS A 192 16.15 -18.55 5.45
CA LYS A 192 17.48 -18.07 5.03
C LYS A 192 17.43 -16.58 4.64
N ALA A 193 16.41 -16.15 3.89
CA ALA A 193 16.23 -14.75 3.53
C ALA A 193 16.08 -13.84 4.76
N ASN A 194 15.33 -14.28 5.76
CA ASN A 194 15.22 -13.53 7.03
C ASN A 194 16.55 -13.49 7.78
N VAL A 195 17.28 -14.61 7.87
CA VAL A 195 18.56 -14.68 8.58
C VAL A 195 19.63 -13.82 7.88
N SER A 196 19.66 -13.80 6.56
CA SER A 196 20.64 -13.04 5.77
C SER A 196 20.21 -11.61 5.45
N ALA A 197 19.05 -11.16 5.96
CA ALA A 197 18.50 -9.81 5.74
C ALA A 197 18.38 -9.47 4.22
N ARG A 198 17.73 -10.35 3.44
CA ARG A 198 17.62 -10.23 1.99
C ARG A 198 16.17 -10.11 1.51
N CYS A 199 16.04 -9.65 0.27
CA CYS A 199 14.82 -9.81 -0.50
C CYS A 199 14.80 -11.19 -1.18
N LEU A 200 13.65 -11.87 -1.17
CA LEU A 200 13.42 -13.15 -1.82
C LEU A 200 12.22 -13.04 -2.76
N LEU A 201 12.42 -13.44 -4.03
CA LEU A 201 11.36 -13.71 -4.99
C LEU A 201 11.11 -15.21 -5.03
N ALA A 202 9.97 -15.67 -4.54
CA ALA A 202 9.62 -17.08 -4.49
C ALA A 202 8.44 -17.40 -5.42
N GLN A 203 8.72 -17.96 -6.60
CA GLN A 203 7.68 -18.54 -7.43
C GLN A 203 7.26 -19.88 -6.85
N ALA A 204 6.06 -19.95 -6.35
CA ALA A 204 5.57 -21.09 -5.59
C ALA A 204 4.17 -21.53 -6.08
N PRO A 205 4.01 -22.73 -6.64
CA PRO A 205 2.75 -23.20 -7.20
C PRO A 205 1.57 -23.14 -6.22
N THR A 206 0.36 -23.12 -6.76
CA THR A 206 -0.86 -23.24 -5.93
C THR A 206 -0.90 -24.59 -5.22
N GLY A 207 -1.58 -24.68 -4.08
CA GLY A 207 -1.76 -25.97 -3.36
C GLY A 207 -0.62 -26.40 -2.44
N ILE A 208 0.59 -25.84 -2.53
CA ILE A 208 1.72 -26.21 -1.66
C ILE A 208 1.63 -25.67 -0.23
N GLY A 209 0.65 -24.81 0.07
CA GLY A 209 0.54 -24.17 1.39
C GLY A 209 1.48 -22.97 1.58
N LYS A 210 1.55 -22.08 0.58
CA LYS A 210 2.41 -20.88 0.57
C LYS A 210 2.35 -20.06 1.86
N THR A 211 1.14 -19.78 2.34
CA THR A 211 0.93 -18.94 3.53
C THR A 211 1.63 -19.52 4.76
N MET A 212 1.42 -20.79 5.07
CA MET A 212 2.12 -21.46 6.18
C MET A 212 3.62 -21.59 5.91
N GLY A 213 4.00 -21.88 4.65
CA GLY A 213 5.40 -21.99 4.20
C GLY A 213 6.18 -20.68 4.25
N THR A 214 5.50 -19.54 4.40
CA THR A 214 6.13 -18.22 4.56
C THR A 214 6.01 -17.67 5.98
N VAL A 215 4.82 -17.77 6.60
CA VAL A 215 4.57 -17.26 7.95
C VAL A 215 5.38 -18.01 9.01
N PHE A 216 5.34 -19.34 9.00
CA PHE A 216 6.05 -20.15 10.01
C PHE A 216 7.57 -19.87 10.06
N PRO A 217 8.33 -19.95 8.94
CA PRO A 217 9.76 -19.71 8.97
C PRO A 217 10.12 -18.26 9.31
N THR A 218 9.29 -17.27 8.92
CA THR A 218 9.49 -15.87 9.29
C THR A 218 9.33 -15.69 10.80
N LEU A 219 8.27 -16.23 11.41
CA LEU A 219 8.08 -16.17 12.85
C LEU A 219 9.19 -16.90 13.62
N LYS A 220 9.66 -18.03 13.09
CA LYS A 220 10.80 -18.76 13.65
C LYS A 220 12.10 -17.94 13.62
N ALA A 221 12.27 -17.04 12.65
CA ALA A 221 13.43 -16.16 12.56
C ALA A 221 13.35 -14.92 13.49
N VAL A 222 12.15 -14.53 13.96
CA VAL A 222 11.94 -13.34 14.79
C VAL A 222 12.92 -13.26 15.98
N PRO A 223 13.08 -14.30 16.83
CA PRO A 223 13.97 -14.20 17.99
C PRO A 223 15.44 -13.99 17.62
N GLY A 224 15.96 -14.81 16.68
CA GLY A 224 17.35 -14.76 16.24
C GLY A 224 17.74 -13.49 15.52
N GLN A 225 16.80 -12.88 14.80
CA GLN A 225 17.01 -11.66 14.05
C GLN A 225 16.55 -10.41 14.80
N ARG A 226 16.02 -10.55 16.00
CA ARG A 226 15.47 -9.44 16.83
C ARG A 226 14.47 -8.60 16.04
N LEU A 227 13.56 -9.25 15.30
CA LEU A 227 12.54 -8.55 14.55
C LEU A 227 11.48 -7.97 15.51
N ASP A 228 11.13 -6.72 15.27
CA ASP A 228 10.08 -6.04 16.03
C ASP A 228 8.70 -6.50 15.55
N LYS A 229 8.49 -6.56 14.24
CA LYS A 229 7.21 -6.87 13.61
C LYS A 229 7.35 -7.67 12.33
N VAL A 230 6.26 -8.37 11.99
CA VAL A 230 6.06 -9.03 10.69
C VAL A 230 4.84 -8.43 10.01
N PHE A 231 4.97 -7.98 8.78
CA PHE A 231 3.85 -7.50 7.96
C PHE A 231 3.51 -8.51 6.89
N PHE A 232 2.28 -9.03 6.91
CA PHE A 232 1.74 -9.89 5.86
C PHE A 232 0.81 -9.06 4.98
N LEU A 233 1.21 -8.80 3.75
CA LEU A 233 0.54 -7.90 2.84
C LEU A 233 -0.04 -8.65 1.64
N THR A 234 -1.30 -8.41 1.32
CA THR A 234 -1.99 -9.04 0.20
C THR A 234 -2.96 -8.10 -0.48
N ALA A 235 -3.18 -8.28 -1.79
CA ALA A 235 -4.05 -7.42 -2.58
C ALA A 235 -5.55 -7.65 -2.33
N LYS A 236 -5.94 -8.78 -1.73
CA LYS A 236 -7.35 -9.25 -1.68
C LYS A 236 -7.76 -9.73 -0.29
N THR A 237 -9.04 -9.50 0.05
CA THR A 237 -9.63 -9.95 1.32
C THR A 237 -9.48 -11.47 1.58
N PRO A 238 -9.71 -12.39 0.60
CA PRO A 238 -9.49 -13.82 0.86
C PRO A 238 -8.04 -14.17 1.24
N GLY A 239 -7.05 -13.48 0.71
CA GLY A 239 -5.64 -13.67 1.09
C GLY A 239 -5.38 -13.27 2.56
N ARG A 240 -6.02 -12.21 3.05
CA ARG A 240 -5.95 -11.81 4.46
C ARG A 240 -6.53 -12.88 5.37
N GLN A 241 -7.70 -13.42 5.03
CA GLN A 241 -8.33 -14.48 5.82
C GLN A 241 -7.43 -15.73 5.91
N LEU A 242 -6.83 -16.14 4.78
CA LEU A 242 -5.88 -17.27 4.77
C LEU A 242 -4.66 -17.03 5.67
N ALA A 243 -4.18 -15.81 5.77
CA ALA A 243 -3.09 -15.45 6.68
C ALA A 243 -3.53 -15.52 8.15
N LEU A 244 -4.70 -14.97 8.47
CA LEU A 244 -5.28 -15.03 9.81
C LEU A 244 -5.53 -16.49 10.24
N ASP A 245 -6.08 -17.33 9.36
CA ASP A 245 -6.32 -18.75 9.61
C ASP A 245 -5.00 -19.51 9.83
N ALA A 246 -3.94 -19.17 9.10
CA ALA A 246 -2.63 -19.78 9.29
C ALA A 246 -2.01 -19.41 10.65
N LEU A 247 -2.13 -18.14 11.04
CA LEU A 247 -1.67 -17.63 12.33
C LEU A 247 -2.47 -18.24 13.49
N GLN A 248 -3.79 -18.38 13.32
CA GLN A 248 -4.65 -19.05 14.31
C GLN A 248 -4.24 -20.52 14.50
N ARG A 249 -3.99 -21.25 13.40
CA ARG A 249 -3.52 -22.66 13.50
C ARG A 249 -2.19 -22.80 14.22
N LEU A 250 -1.26 -21.84 14.05
CA LEU A 250 -0.02 -21.82 14.82
C LEU A 250 -0.28 -21.62 16.31
N ASN A 251 -1.20 -20.73 16.65
CA ASN A 251 -1.60 -20.50 18.03
C ASN A 251 -2.30 -21.72 18.66
N ASP A 252 -3.18 -22.39 17.94
CA ASP A 252 -3.87 -23.59 18.38
C ASP A 252 -2.90 -24.77 18.60
N HIS A 253 -1.86 -24.89 17.75
CA HIS A 253 -0.85 -25.94 17.85
C HIS A 253 0.19 -25.69 18.94
N ALA A 254 0.44 -24.44 19.29
CA ALA A 254 1.34 -24.04 20.37
C ALA A 254 0.56 -23.26 21.43
N PRO A 255 -0.21 -23.97 22.30
CA PRO A 255 -1.03 -23.33 23.34
C PRO A 255 -0.18 -22.44 24.24
N GLY A 256 -0.56 -21.16 24.34
CA GLY A 256 0.18 -20.17 25.11
C GLY A 256 1.25 -19.42 24.34
N LEU A 257 1.28 -19.53 23.00
CA LEU A 257 2.07 -18.64 22.15
C LEU A 257 1.52 -17.20 22.30
N PRO A 258 2.27 -16.27 22.90
CA PRO A 258 1.77 -14.92 23.14
C PRO A 258 1.98 -14.05 21.90
N LEU A 259 1.34 -14.42 20.79
CA LEU A 259 1.46 -13.72 19.52
C LEU A 259 0.26 -12.78 19.30
N ARG A 260 0.52 -11.50 19.24
CA ARG A 260 -0.49 -10.47 18.98
C ARG A 260 -0.64 -10.22 17.48
N VAL A 261 -1.77 -10.60 16.91
CA VAL A 261 -2.07 -10.51 15.48
C VAL A 261 -3.17 -9.48 15.24
N LEU A 262 -2.93 -8.54 14.35
CA LEU A 262 -3.88 -7.48 13.96
C LEU A 262 -4.22 -7.55 12.48
N GLU A 263 -5.52 -7.51 12.14
CA GLU A 263 -5.98 -7.23 10.79
C GLU A 263 -6.20 -5.71 10.60
N MET A 264 -5.47 -5.12 9.66
CA MET A 264 -5.73 -3.74 9.24
C MET A 264 -6.86 -3.67 8.23
N VAL A 265 -7.79 -2.77 8.48
CA VAL A 265 -8.97 -2.55 7.66
C VAL A 265 -9.04 -1.08 7.23
N ALA A 266 -9.42 -0.83 5.98
CA ALA A 266 -9.64 0.53 5.48
C ALA A 266 -10.79 1.23 6.24
N LYS A 267 -10.69 2.56 6.35
CA LYS A 267 -11.65 3.39 7.11
C LYS A 267 -13.09 3.17 6.67
N GLU A 268 -13.34 3.08 5.37
CA GLU A 268 -14.68 2.88 4.78
C GLU A 268 -15.35 1.57 5.23
N LYS A 269 -14.52 0.56 5.59
CA LYS A 269 -15.00 -0.74 6.06
C LYS A 269 -15.11 -0.85 7.58
N ALA A 270 -14.42 0.01 8.32
CA ALA A 270 -14.35 -0.02 9.77
C ALA A 270 -15.20 1.07 10.44
N CYS A 271 -15.59 2.12 9.72
CA CYS A 271 -16.35 3.23 10.27
C CYS A 271 -17.81 2.84 10.53
N GLU A 272 -18.31 3.10 11.75
CA GLU A 272 -19.72 2.87 12.14
C GLU A 272 -20.63 4.02 11.73
N HIS A 273 -20.07 5.21 11.46
CA HIS A 273 -20.81 6.43 11.14
C HIS A 273 -20.22 7.11 9.90
N PRO A 274 -20.32 6.49 8.71
CA PRO A 274 -19.70 7.03 7.50
C PRO A 274 -20.24 8.40 7.08
N ASP A 275 -21.49 8.72 7.49
CA ASP A 275 -22.15 9.99 7.18
C ASP A 275 -21.82 11.12 8.16
N ARG A 276 -20.97 10.86 9.17
CA ARG A 276 -20.59 11.83 10.20
C ARG A 276 -19.14 12.24 10.08
N ALA A 277 -18.86 13.50 10.40
CA ALA A 277 -17.48 13.97 10.49
C ALA A 277 -16.76 13.39 11.72
N CYS A 278 -15.44 13.17 11.61
CA CYS A 278 -14.65 12.54 12.67
C CYS A 278 -14.19 13.56 13.73
N HIS A 279 -15.14 14.08 14.52
CA HIS A 279 -14.87 14.93 15.69
C HIS A 279 -15.96 14.75 16.75
N GLY A 280 -15.67 15.13 18.01
CA GLY A 280 -16.54 14.86 19.16
C GLY A 280 -17.96 15.45 19.09
N ASP A 281 -18.13 16.60 18.40
CA ASP A 281 -19.46 17.23 18.25
C ASP A 281 -20.36 16.47 17.24
N SER A 282 -19.79 15.70 16.34
CA SER A 282 -20.53 15.00 15.29
C SER A 282 -20.60 13.48 15.52
N CYS A 283 -19.52 12.85 15.92
CA CYS A 283 -19.41 11.40 16.06
C CYS A 283 -19.31 10.98 17.54
N PRO A 284 -20.24 10.18 18.07
CA PRO A 284 -20.23 9.76 19.48
C PRO A 284 -19.01 8.90 19.83
N LEU A 285 -18.43 8.19 18.86
CA LEU A 285 -17.22 7.38 19.06
C LEU A 285 -15.92 8.22 18.99
N ALA A 286 -16.02 9.48 18.56
CA ALA A 286 -14.91 10.43 18.60
C ALA A 286 -14.90 11.24 19.90
N LYS A 287 -16.07 11.49 20.51
CA LYS A 287 -16.20 12.24 21.75
C LYS A 287 -15.54 11.50 22.91
N GLY A 288 -14.60 12.14 23.60
CA GLY A 288 -13.83 11.56 24.71
C GLY A 288 -13.04 10.31 24.32
N PHE A 289 -12.62 10.23 23.06
CA PHE A 289 -11.92 9.08 22.52
C PHE A 289 -10.62 8.77 23.28
N TYR A 290 -9.79 9.79 23.50
CA TYR A 290 -8.50 9.60 24.16
C TYR A 290 -8.62 9.27 25.64
N ASP A 291 -9.71 9.67 26.29
CA ASP A 291 -9.98 9.37 27.70
C ASP A 291 -10.34 7.89 27.89
N ARG A 292 -11.02 7.29 26.90
CA ARG A 292 -11.46 5.88 26.91
C ARG A 292 -10.47 4.93 26.25
N LEU A 293 -9.57 5.48 25.40
CA LEU A 293 -8.60 4.70 24.65
C LEU A 293 -7.71 3.79 25.52
N PRO A 294 -7.19 4.21 26.71
CA PRO A 294 -6.34 3.34 27.53
C PRO A 294 -7.03 2.04 27.94
N GLN A 295 -8.30 2.11 28.33
CA GLN A 295 -9.09 0.93 28.70
C GLN A 295 -9.40 0.04 27.50
N ALA A 296 -9.80 0.64 26.37
CA ALA A 296 -10.06 -0.07 25.12
C ALA A 296 -8.79 -0.80 24.62
N ARG A 297 -7.64 -0.13 24.69
CA ARG A 297 -6.33 -0.69 24.36
C ARG A 297 -5.95 -1.86 25.25
N GLN A 298 -6.12 -1.71 26.58
CA GLN A 298 -5.85 -2.80 27.52
C GLN A 298 -6.74 -4.02 27.24
N ALA A 299 -8.03 -3.82 27.00
CA ALA A 299 -8.95 -4.89 26.63
C ALA A 299 -8.54 -5.58 25.33
N ALA A 300 -8.11 -4.81 24.32
CA ALA A 300 -7.62 -5.35 23.04
C ALA A 300 -6.33 -6.16 23.20
N VAL A 301 -5.38 -5.71 24.03
CA VAL A 301 -4.15 -6.46 24.33
C VAL A 301 -4.49 -7.76 25.04
N GLN A 302 -5.39 -7.74 26.03
CA GLN A 302 -5.82 -8.93 26.75
C GLN A 302 -6.56 -9.92 25.83
N ALA A 303 -7.46 -9.43 24.98
CA ALA A 303 -8.16 -10.25 24.00
C ALA A 303 -7.18 -10.94 23.04
N GLY A 304 -6.20 -10.20 22.52
CA GLY A 304 -5.18 -10.75 21.61
C GLY A 304 -4.22 -11.77 22.24
N LEU A 305 -4.20 -11.90 23.58
CA LEU A 305 -3.36 -12.84 24.32
C LEU A 305 -4.15 -13.98 24.98
N SER A 306 -5.48 -13.94 24.96
CA SER A 306 -6.31 -14.95 25.62
C SER A 306 -6.27 -16.28 24.86
N ARG A 307 -6.27 -17.39 25.58
CA ARG A 307 -6.29 -18.73 24.97
C ARG A 307 -7.59 -18.96 24.20
N GLY A 308 -7.47 -19.39 22.93
CA GLY A 308 -8.61 -19.75 22.10
C GLY A 308 -9.38 -18.54 21.52
N VAL A 309 -8.83 -17.32 21.64
CA VAL A 309 -9.44 -16.13 21.06
C VAL A 309 -8.87 -15.90 19.66
N GLU A 310 -9.74 -15.48 18.75
CA GLU A 310 -9.38 -15.10 17.39
C GLU A 310 -8.41 -13.90 17.39
N PRO A 311 -7.59 -13.77 16.34
CA PRO A 311 -6.80 -12.56 16.09
C PRO A 311 -7.65 -11.31 16.25
N LEU A 312 -7.02 -10.15 16.51
CA LEU A 312 -7.69 -8.85 16.45
C LEU A 312 -8.10 -8.57 14.99
N ASN A 313 -9.04 -9.38 14.51
CA ASN A 313 -9.66 -9.22 13.21
C ASN A 313 -10.67 -8.06 13.25
N ARG A 314 -11.23 -7.73 12.08
CA ARG A 314 -12.22 -6.64 11.96
C ARG A 314 -13.37 -6.74 12.97
N GLN A 315 -13.88 -7.95 13.21
CA GLN A 315 -15.05 -8.16 14.08
C GLN A 315 -14.67 -8.00 15.55
N THR A 316 -13.54 -8.56 15.96
CA THR A 316 -13.02 -8.46 17.33
C THR A 316 -12.69 -7.02 17.69
N VAL A 317 -11.96 -6.30 16.81
CA VAL A 317 -11.65 -4.87 17.02
C VAL A 317 -12.93 -4.03 17.08
N ARG A 318 -13.91 -4.32 16.23
CA ARG A 318 -15.21 -3.62 16.23
C ARG A 318 -15.96 -3.87 17.55
N ALA A 319 -16.06 -5.11 18.01
CA ALA A 319 -16.77 -5.43 19.25
C ALA A 319 -16.14 -4.73 20.47
N LEU A 320 -14.81 -4.80 20.62
CA LEU A 320 -14.08 -4.12 21.68
C LEU A 320 -14.22 -2.60 21.61
N ALA A 321 -14.12 -2.02 20.41
CA ALA A 321 -14.24 -0.60 20.22
C ALA A 321 -15.64 -0.09 20.65
N LEU A 322 -16.70 -0.80 20.26
CA LEU A 322 -18.07 -0.44 20.65
C LEU A 322 -18.33 -0.64 22.14
N GLN A 323 -17.79 -1.69 22.75
CA GLN A 323 -17.87 -1.92 24.20
C GLN A 323 -17.28 -0.75 25.00
N HIS A 324 -16.19 -0.15 24.50
CA HIS A 324 -15.54 0.99 25.14
C HIS A 324 -15.94 2.35 24.53
N ALA A 325 -16.92 2.39 23.65
CA ALA A 325 -17.41 3.56 22.96
C ALA A 325 -16.32 4.39 22.25
N VAL A 326 -15.32 3.72 21.63
CA VAL A 326 -14.26 4.33 20.83
C VAL A 326 -14.41 3.95 19.35
N CYS A 327 -13.77 4.72 18.45
CA CYS A 327 -13.81 4.45 17.01
C CYS A 327 -13.03 3.16 16.66
N PRO A 328 -13.65 2.16 16.00
CA PRO A 328 -12.97 0.91 15.62
C PRO A 328 -11.77 1.11 14.71
N TYR A 329 -11.85 2.04 13.75
CA TYR A 329 -10.74 2.33 12.84
C TYR A 329 -9.51 2.85 13.58
N TYR A 330 -9.72 3.84 14.48
CA TYR A 330 -8.61 4.43 15.23
C TYR A 330 -8.10 3.54 16.36
N LEU A 331 -8.96 2.71 16.95
CA LEU A 331 -8.48 1.64 17.85
C LEU A 331 -7.57 0.66 17.10
N GLY A 332 -7.95 0.25 15.87
CA GLY A 332 -7.09 -0.59 15.03
C GLY A 332 -5.75 0.06 14.71
N GLN A 333 -5.70 1.37 14.43
CA GLN A 333 -4.45 2.09 14.22
C GLN A 333 -3.59 2.17 15.50
N GLU A 334 -4.21 2.39 16.66
CA GLU A 334 -3.52 2.38 17.94
C GLU A 334 -2.87 1.00 18.20
N MET A 335 -3.59 -0.08 17.89
CA MET A 335 -3.10 -1.45 18.09
C MET A 335 -1.92 -1.84 17.20
N LEU A 336 -1.56 -1.06 16.17
CA LEU A 336 -0.36 -1.30 15.35
C LEU A 336 0.93 -1.34 16.17
N ARG A 337 1.05 -0.46 17.17
CA ARG A 337 2.24 -0.42 18.03
C ARG A 337 2.32 -1.66 18.96
N TRP A 338 1.17 -2.23 19.30
CA TRP A 338 1.03 -3.34 20.23
C TRP A 338 1.03 -4.72 19.56
N SER A 339 1.02 -4.78 18.23
CA SER A 339 0.93 -6.03 17.48
C SER A 339 2.29 -6.51 17.02
N ASP A 340 2.50 -7.83 17.03
CA ASP A 340 3.69 -8.50 16.52
C ASP A 340 3.58 -8.80 15.03
N VAL A 341 2.38 -9.20 14.60
CA VAL A 341 2.05 -9.48 13.20
C VAL A 341 0.90 -8.58 12.76
N VAL A 342 1.09 -7.92 11.64
CA VAL A 342 0.05 -7.09 11.02
C VAL A 342 -0.30 -7.68 9.66
N VAL A 343 -1.58 -8.03 9.47
CA VAL A 343 -2.12 -8.51 8.19
C VAL A 343 -2.90 -7.39 7.53
N GLY A 344 -2.56 -7.02 6.29
CA GLY A 344 -3.18 -5.87 5.63
C GLY A 344 -3.10 -5.87 4.10
N ASP A 345 -3.58 -4.76 3.51
CA ASP A 345 -3.45 -4.49 2.08
C ASP A 345 -2.06 -3.90 1.77
N TYR A 346 -1.61 -4.04 0.53
CA TYR A 346 -0.35 -3.45 0.05
C TYR A 346 -0.25 -1.95 0.30
N ASN A 347 -1.37 -1.20 0.21
CA ASN A 347 -1.39 0.24 0.40
C ASN A 347 -0.86 0.65 1.78
N HIS A 348 -1.06 -0.18 2.80
CA HIS A 348 -0.59 0.15 4.15
C HIS A 348 0.94 0.26 4.27
N PHE A 349 1.70 -0.31 3.31
CA PHE A 349 3.17 -0.24 3.32
C PHE A 349 3.75 0.45 2.08
N PHE A 350 3.13 0.29 0.91
CA PHE A 350 3.71 0.74 -0.36
C PHE A 350 3.15 2.06 -0.88
N ASP A 351 2.02 2.54 -0.38
CA ASP A 351 1.43 3.83 -0.77
C ASP A 351 2.29 5.03 -0.35
N LEU A 352 2.03 6.20 -0.95
CA LEU A 352 2.72 7.45 -0.63
C LEU A 352 2.55 7.83 0.85
N SER A 353 1.36 7.63 1.41
CA SER A 353 0.99 7.92 2.80
C SER A 353 0.90 6.67 3.69
N ALA A 354 1.69 5.63 3.37
CA ALA A 354 1.61 4.32 4.01
C ALA A 354 1.95 4.34 5.50
N ILE A 355 0.97 4.00 6.34
CA ILE A 355 1.09 4.05 7.80
C ILE A 355 2.15 3.05 8.35
N LEU A 356 2.22 1.84 7.79
CA LEU A 356 3.20 0.83 8.24
C LEU A 356 4.63 1.23 7.87
N TYR A 357 4.83 1.85 6.71
CA TYR A 357 6.14 2.38 6.34
C TYR A 357 6.52 3.56 7.23
N GLY A 358 5.60 4.50 7.47
CA GLY A 358 5.81 5.62 8.38
C GLY A 358 6.20 5.15 9.79
N LEU A 359 5.50 4.15 10.31
CA LEU A 359 5.81 3.52 11.59
C LEU A 359 7.20 2.85 11.59
N THR A 360 7.53 2.13 10.51
CA THR A 360 8.84 1.45 10.38
C THR A 360 10.01 2.43 10.44
N VAL A 361 9.91 3.53 9.69
CA VAL A 361 10.97 4.54 9.63
C VAL A 361 10.98 5.42 10.89
N GLY A 362 9.80 5.86 11.34
CA GLY A 362 9.67 6.78 12.48
C GLY A 362 10.11 6.17 13.82
N ASP A 363 9.75 4.91 14.05
CA ASP A 363 10.12 4.19 15.27
C ASP A 363 11.39 3.31 15.07
N THR A 364 12.05 3.40 13.93
CA THR A 364 13.27 2.65 13.57
C THR A 364 13.11 1.13 13.73
N LEU A 365 11.94 0.60 13.35
CA LEU A 365 11.57 -0.79 13.57
C LEU A 365 12.31 -1.74 12.62
N ARG A 366 12.69 -2.88 13.15
CA ARG A 366 13.27 -3.98 12.39
C ARG A 366 12.16 -4.93 11.94
N VAL A 367 11.74 -4.82 10.66
CA VAL A 367 10.55 -5.51 10.14
C VAL A 367 10.87 -6.52 9.06
N SER A 368 10.13 -7.63 9.03
CA SER A 368 10.07 -8.56 7.89
C SER A 368 8.74 -8.38 7.17
N VAL A 369 8.78 -8.27 5.83
CA VAL A 369 7.59 -8.05 5.00
C VAL A 369 7.33 -9.26 4.12
N LEU A 370 6.14 -9.85 4.24
CA LEU A 370 5.64 -10.93 3.41
C LEU A 370 4.61 -10.38 2.41
N VAL A 371 4.85 -10.52 1.12
CA VAL A 371 3.99 -10.01 0.06
C VAL A 371 3.37 -11.18 -0.70
N ASP A 372 2.11 -11.48 -0.39
CA ASP A 372 1.34 -12.55 -1.04
C ASP A 372 0.75 -12.08 -2.37
N GLU A 373 0.67 -12.99 -3.34
CA GLU A 373 0.23 -12.69 -4.72
C GLU A 373 0.98 -11.50 -5.33
N ALA A 374 2.30 -11.48 -5.12
CA ALA A 374 3.19 -10.35 -5.43
C ALA A 374 3.19 -9.93 -6.91
N HIS A 375 2.72 -10.77 -7.84
CA HIS A 375 2.49 -10.41 -9.24
C HIS A 375 1.55 -9.20 -9.39
N ASN A 376 0.65 -8.96 -8.42
CA ASN A 376 -0.25 -7.81 -8.42
C ASN A 376 0.45 -6.49 -8.02
N LEU A 377 1.62 -6.57 -7.38
CA LEU A 377 2.25 -5.38 -6.81
C LEU A 377 2.71 -4.38 -7.88
N VAL A 378 3.10 -4.83 -9.08
CA VAL A 378 3.46 -3.94 -10.19
C VAL A 378 2.27 -3.06 -10.60
N ALA A 379 1.11 -3.67 -10.83
CA ALA A 379 -0.10 -2.93 -11.22
C ALA A 379 -0.59 -2.01 -10.09
N ARG A 380 -0.56 -2.50 -8.85
CA ARG A 380 -0.95 -1.73 -7.66
C ARG A 380 0.02 -0.57 -7.40
N GLY A 381 1.34 -0.79 -7.54
CA GLY A 381 2.34 0.26 -7.42
C GLY A 381 2.15 1.36 -8.47
N ARG A 382 1.87 1.00 -9.73
CA ARG A 382 1.50 1.98 -10.74
C ARG A 382 0.29 2.82 -10.32
N GLN A 383 -0.75 2.18 -9.82
CA GLN A 383 -1.98 2.86 -9.37
C GLN A 383 -1.75 3.77 -8.17
N MET A 384 -0.97 3.35 -7.16
CA MET A 384 -0.67 4.12 -5.95
C MET A 384 0.03 5.45 -6.25
N TYR A 385 0.77 5.51 -7.35
CA TYR A 385 1.55 6.68 -7.76
C TYR A 385 1.02 7.29 -9.07
N THR A 386 -0.25 7.10 -9.36
CA THR A 386 -0.97 7.75 -10.49
C THR A 386 -2.04 8.66 -9.92
N GLY A 387 -2.04 9.94 -10.32
CA GLY A 387 -3.03 10.93 -9.89
C GLY A 387 -3.72 11.58 -11.10
N GLU A 388 -5.01 11.81 -10.95
CA GLU A 388 -5.85 12.39 -12.00
C GLU A 388 -6.56 13.65 -11.50
N LEU A 389 -6.72 14.63 -12.38
CA LEU A 389 -7.56 15.80 -12.14
C LEU A 389 -8.60 15.88 -13.26
N ASP A 390 -9.88 15.96 -12.89
CA ASP A 390 -11.01 16.04 -13.82
C ASP A 390 -11.47 17.50 -13.98
N HIS A 391 -11.45 18.02 -15.21
CA HIS A 391 -11.92 19.36 -15.52
C HIS A 391 -13.41 19.55 -15.22
N SER A 392 -14.21 18.49 -15.33
CA SER A 392 -15.64 18.57 -15.00
C SER A 392 -15.86 18.80 -13.50
N HIS A 393 -14.99 18.23 -12.65
CA HIS A 393 -14.99 18.46 -11.21
C HIS A 393 -14.61 19.93 -10.90
N LEU A 394 -13.53 20.44 -11.49
CA LEU A 394 -13.14 21.85 -11.38
C LEU A 394 -14.26 22.80 -11.80
N LYS A 395 -14.95 22.54 -12.91
CA LYS A 395 -16.06 23.37 -13.38
C LYS A 395 -17.22 23.41 -12.38
N ARG A 396 -17.57 22.27 -11.80
CA ARG A 396 -18.66 22.17 -10.81
C ARG A 396 -18.33 22.92 -9.53
N ILE A 397 -17.12 22.76 -8.99
CA ILE A 397 -16.76 23.50 -7.77
C ILE A 397 -16.67 25.00 -8.01
N ARG A 398 -16.26 25.44 -9.20
CA ARG A 398 -16.23 26.87 -9.55
C ARG A 398 -17.62 27.52 -9.53
N SER A 399 -18.70 26.80 -9.92
CA SER A 399 -20.05 27.35 -9.90
C SER A 399 -20.60 27.51 -8.48
N ASP A 400 -20.15 26.67 -7.55
CA ASP A 400 -20.68 26.56 -6.19
C ASP A 400 -19.74 27.17 -5.13
N ALA A 401 -18.54 27.61 -5.54
CA ALA A 401 -17.49 28.06 -4.62
C ALA A 401 -17.81 29.39 -3.93
N PRO A 402 -17.35 29.58 -2.69
CA PRO A 402 -17.37 30.85 -2.03
C PRO A 402 -16.61 31.93 -2.83
N PRO A 403 -17.09 33.21 -2.84
CA PRO A 403 -16.51 34.29 -3.63
C PRO A 403 -15.01 34.49 -3.42
N VAL A 404 -14.50 34.25 -2.22
CA VAL A 404 -13.08 34.37 -1.84
C VAL A 404 -12.18 33.41 -2.65
N LEU A 405 -12.69 32.26 -3.10
CA LEU A 405 -11.94 31.25 -3.88
C LEU A 405 -12.06 31.43 -5.41
N ASN A 406 -12.97 32.31 -5.89
CA ASN A 406 -13.26 32.44 -7.30
C ASN A 406 -12.00 32.76 -8.12
N TYR A 407 -11.18 33.70 -7.65
CA TYR A 407 -9.95 34.11 -8.36
C TYR A 407 -8.96 32.93 -8.52
N ALA A 408 -8.76 32.15 -7.46
CA ALA A 408 -7.86 31.01 -7.45
C ALA A 408 -8.34 29.89 -8.40
N LEU A 409 -9.65 29.55 -8.31
CA LEU A 409 -10.26 28.53 -9.18
C LEU A 409 -10.29 28.98 -10.64
N ASP A 410 -10.53 30.27 -10.91
CA ASP A 410 -10.48 30.85 -12.25
C ASP A 410 -9.05 30.87 -12.81
N SER A 411 -8.06 31.06 -11.98
CA SER A 411 -6.66 31.00 -12.38
C SER A 411 -6.28 29.59 -12.86
N VAL A 412 -6.68 28.56 -12.09
CA VAL A 412 -6.48 27.15 -12.50
C VAL A 412 -7.24 26.85 -13.79
N HIS A 413 -8.50 27.27 -13.89
CA HIS A 413 -9.30 27.06 -15.10
C HIS A 413 -8.69 27.71 -16.34
N ARG A 414 -8.17 28.93 -16.22
CA ARG A 414 -7.47 29.63 -17.31
C ARG A 414 -6.19 28.93 -17.73
N ALA A 415 -5.36 28.53 -16.75
CA ALA A 415 -4.12 27.78 -17.02
C ALA A 415 -4.40 26.43 -17.68
N TRP A 416 -5.46 25.73 -17.23
CA TRP A 416 -5.93 24.48 -17.84
C TRP A 416 -6.35 24.68 -19.29
N ASN A 417 -7.21 25.69 -19.55
CA ASN A 417 -7.64 25.99 -20.91
C ASN A 417 -6.49 26.44 -21.83
N ALA A 418 -5.49 27.13 -21.28
CA ALA A 418 -4.28 27.52 -22.05
C ALA A 418 -3.50 26.26 -22.46
N LEU A 419 -3.30 25.31 -21.54
CA LEU A 419 -2.69 24.00 -21.82
C LEU A 419 -3.44 23.30 -22.97
N LEU A 420 -4.77 23.27 -22.90
CA LEU A 420 -5.59 22.62 -23.94
C LEU A 420 -5.53 23.33 -25.30
N LYS A 421 -5.33 24.68 -25.36
CA LYS A 421 -5.23 25.45 -26.58
C LYS A 421 -3.85 25.33 -27.25
N GLU A 422 -2.77 25.27 -26.50
CA GLU A 422 -1.42 25.05 -27.02
C GLU A 422 -1.33 23.75 -27.83
N HIS A 423 -2.15 22.74 -27.44
CA HIS A 423 -2.22 21.45 -28.12
C HIS A 423 -3.06 21.43 -29.40
N GLY A 424 -4.14 22.22 -29.44
CA GLY A 424 -4.96 22.32 -30.67
C GLY A 424 -4.21 22.89 -31.86
N LYS A 425 -3.09 23.61 -31.63
CA LYS A 425 -2.24 24.17 -32.66
C LYS A 425 -1.17 23.20 -33.18
N ASN A 426 -0.77 22.20 -32.37
CA ASN A 426 0.27 21.23 -32.72
C ASN A 426 -0.27 19.90 -33.25
N HIS A 427 -1.59 19.74 -33.32
CA HIS A 427 -2.20 18.57 -33.93
C HIS A 427 -2.24 18.72 -35.43
N ASN A 428 -1.18 18.24 -36.11
CA ASN A 428 -1.22 17.92 -37.54
C ASN A 428 -1.97 16.56 -37.64
N PRO A 429 -3.13 16.46 -38.32
CA PRO A 429 -3.86 15.21 -38.44
C PRO A 429 -3.11 14.12 -39.22
N ALA A 430 -1.94 14.42 -39.77
CA ALA A 430 -1.10 13.50 -40.51
C ALA A 430 -0.34 12.49 -39.63
N SER A 431 -0.28 12.64 -38.29
CA SER A 431 0.43 11.69 -37.41
C SER A 431 -0.41 10.51 -36.92
N SER A 432 -1.66 10.39 -37.36
CA SER A 432 -2.48 9.20 -37.08
C SER A 432 -2.26 8.06 -38.07
N GLU A 433 -1.45 8.26 -39.11
CA GLU A 433 -1.14 7.22 -40.12
C GLU A 433 0.17 6.47 -39.89
N ASP A 434 1.05 6.96 -39.00
CA ASP A 434 2.30 6.28 -38.60
C ASP A 434 2.13 5.32 -37.38
N LEU A 435 0.98 4.70 -37.23
CA LEU A 435 0.89 3.49 -36.44
C LEU A 435 1.63 2.39 -37.20
N VAL A 436 2.90 2.20 -36.88
CA VAL A 436 3.72 1.08 -37.36
C VAL A 436 2.85 -0.16 -37.33
N PRO A 437 2.73 -0.91 -38.43
CA PRO A 437 1.96 -2.15 -38.45
C PRO A 437 2.50 -3.02 -37.30
N ASP A 438 1.62 -3.34 -36.35
CA ASP A 438 1.92 -4.33 -35.33
C ASP A 438 2.51 -5.56 -36.03
N PRO A 439 3.75 -6.01 -35.67
CA PRO A 439 4.27 -7.26 -36.23
C PRO A 439 3.37 -8.46 -35.91
N THR A 440 2.38 -8.27 -35.00
CA THR A 440 1.33 -9.24 -34.71
C THR A 440 0.04 -9.03 -35.50
N GLY A 441 -0.05 -7.93 -36.31
CA GLY A 441 -1.13 -7.69 -37.24
C GLY A 441 -2.49 -7.36 -36.65
N CYS A 442 -2.56 -6.67 -35.49
CA CYS A 442 -3.83 -6.26 -34.89
C CYS A 442 -4.22 -4.83 -35.35
N PRO A 443 -5.32 -4.61 -36.09
CA PRO A 443 -5.80 -3.27 -36.37
C PRO A 443 -6.31 -2.63 -35.08
N THR A 444 -5.93 -1.41 -34.82
CA THR A 444 -6.42 -0.55 -33.77
C THR A 444 -7.95 -0.43 -33.84
N GLY A 445 -8.57 -0.74 -32.72
CA GLY A 445 -9.94 -0.59 -32.25
C GLY A 445 -11.05 -0.07 -33.17
N ASP A 446 -12.20 -0.52 -32.80
CA ASP A 446 -13.53 -0.19 -33.31
C ASP A 446 -13.66 1.28 -33.79
N ARG A 447 -13.78 1.48 -35.11
CA ARG A 447 -14.01 2.78 -35.76
C ARG A 447 -15.40 3.39 -35.52
N THR A 448 -16.20 2.81 -34.64
CA THR A 448 -17.54 3.29 -34.31
C THR A 448 -17.64 4.09 -33.02
N ALA A 449 -16.54 4.28 -32.27
CA ALA A 449 -16.51 5.16 -31.10
C ALA A 449 -16.11 6.59 -31.54
N SER A 450 -17.11 7.43 -31.65
CA SER A 450 -17.14 8.91 -31.82
C SER A 450 -15.79 9.62 -32.10
N HIS A 451 -15.73 10.31 -33.21
CA HIS A 451 -14.64 11.16 -33.71
C HIS A 451 -14.19 12.32 -32.80
N THR A 452 -14.45 12.31 -31.49
CA THR A 452 -14.17 13.41 -30.55
C THR A 452 -13.20 13.06 -29.43
N ALA A 453 -12.88 11.80 -29.21
CA ALA A 453 -11.92 11.41 -28.17
C ALA A 453 -10.49 11.71 -28.60
N SER A 454 -9.76 12.53 -27.84
CA SER A 454 -8.36 12.83 -28.09
C SER A 454 -7.49 12.45 -26.89
N TYR A 455 -6.25 12.03 -27.18
CA TYR A 455 -5.24 11.68 -26.17
C TYR A 455 -3.91 12.28 -26.58
N THR A 456 -3.27 12.99 -25.65
CA THR A 456 -1.97 13.64 -25.87
C THR A 456 -1.03 13.42 -24.70
N VAL A 457 0.25 13.26 -24.98
CA VAL A 457 1.32 13.12 -24.01
C VAL A 457 2.22 14.33 -24.05
N HIS A 458 2.69 14.75 -22.90
CA HIS A 458 3.58 15.88 -22.74
C HIS A 458 4.92 15.42 -22.18
N GLU A 459 5.99 15.92 -22.74
CA GLU A 459 7.35 15.65 -22.25
C GLU A 459 7.65 16.41 -20.95
N LYS A 460 7.05 17.59 -20.79
CA LYS A 460 7.27 18.47 -19.63
C LYS A 460 5.97 18.72 -18.89
N LEU A 461 6.10 18.91 -17.61
CA LEU A 461 4.98 19.34 -16.77
C LEU A 461 4.56 20.78 -17.09
N PRO A 462 3.28 21.13 -16.99
CA PRO A 462 2.77 22.48 -17.29
C PRO A 462 3.00 23.43 -16.11
N ASP A 463 4.16 24.12 -16.07
CA ASP A 463 4.57 25.00 -14.95
C ASP A 463 3.50 26.01 -14.54
N LYS A 464 2.85 26.67 -15.51
CA LYS A 464 1.78 27.63 -15.23
C LYS A 464 0.60 27.03 -14.50
N LEU A 465 0.22 25.81 -14.88
CA LEU A 465 -0.88 25.10 -14.20
C LEU A 465 -0.47 24.64 -12.81
N LEU A 466 0.75 24.11 -12.65
CA LEU A 466 1.26 23.69 -11.35
C LEU A 466 1.35 24.88 -10.37
N LEU A 467 1.80 26.04 -10.85
CA LEU A 467 1.84 27.25 -10.04
C LEU A 467 0.42 27.72 -9.64
N ALA A 468 -0.53 27.68 -10.56
CA ALA A 468 -1.93 27.99 -10.28
C ALA A 468 -2.55 27.02 -9.27
N LEU A 469 -2.28 25.71 -9.40
CA LEU A 469 -2.73 24.68 -8.44
C LEU A 469 -2.10 24.88 -7.06
N LYS A 470 -0.79 25.19 -6.97
CA LYS A 470 -0.12 25.48 -5.69
C LYS A 470 -0.74 26.70 -4.99
N LYS A 471 -1.03 27.75 -5.75
CA LYS A 471 -1.67 28.93 -5.20
C LYS A 471 -3.11 28.63 -4.76
N MET A 472 -3.89 27.95 -5.59
CA MET A 472 -5.25 27.55 -5.27
C MET A 472 -5.31 26.69 -4.00
N THR A 473 -4.43 25.68 -3.88
CA THR A 473 -4.39 24.84 -2.67
C THR A 473 -4.00 25.65 -1.42
N ALA A 474 -3.16 26.67 -1.55
CA ALA A 474 -2.85 27.57 -0.45
C ALA A 474 -4.07 28.43 -0.05
N ASP A 475 -4.73 29.05 -1.05
CA ASP A 475 -5.93 29.89 -0.81
C ASP A 475 -7.09 29.04 -0.23
N MET A 476 -7.26 27.79 -0.72
CA MET A 476 -8.25 26.85 -0.16
C MET A 476 -7.89 26.42 1.27
N ALA A 477 -6.61 26.21 1.56
CA ALA A 477 -6.16 25.93 2.92
C ALA A 477 -6.50 27.07 3.87
N ASP A 478 -6.23 28.32 3.47
CA ASP A 478 -6.57 29.50 4.27
C ASP A 478 -8.10 29.62 4.45
N PHE A 479 -8.89 29.39 3.40
CA PHE A 479 -10.34 29.35 3.48
C PHE A 479 -10.86 28.29 4.47
N PHE A 480 -10.34 27.05 4.41
CA PHE A 480 -10.74 26.00 5.36
C PHE A 480 -10.31 26.34 6.80
N ALA A 481 -9.16 27.01 6.97
CA ALA A 481 -8.75 27.50 8.28
C ALA A 481 -9.71 28.56 8.83
N ASP A 482 -10.27 29.43 7.99
CA ASP A 482 -11.14 30.55 8.40
C ASP A 482 -12.63 30.18 8.44
N SER A 483 -13.07 29.12 7.77
CA SER A 483 -14.47 28.71 7.75
C SER A 483 -14.93 28.19 9.11
N PRO A 484 -16.06 28.66 9.68
CA PRO A 484 -16.54 28.17 10.96
C PRO A 484 -16.91 26.70 10.90
N ALA A 485 -16.39 25.92 11.85
CA ALA A 485 -16.81 24.54 12.04
C ALA A 485 -18.30 24.50 12.37
N GLY A 486 -19.13 24.08 11.42
CA GLY A 486 -20.58 23.98 11.62
C GLY A 486 -21.42 25.09 10.95
N SER A 487 -20.84 25.94 10.08
CA SER A 487 -21.66 26.80 9.24
C SER A 487 -22.58 25.95 8.37
N GLN A 488 -23.90 26.19 8.46
CA GLN A 488 -24.95 25.54 7.70
C GLN A 488 -24.95 25.99 6.24
N GLY A 489 -23.83 25.75 5.56
CA GLY A 489 -23.76 25.71 4.10
C GLY A 489 -24.17 24.29 3.61
N PRO A 490 -24.54 24.11 2.35
CA PRO A 490 -24.89 22.79 1.85
C PRO A 490 -23.69 21.84 2.04
N ALA A 491 -23.77 20.95 3.01
CA ALA A 491 -22.72 20.00 3.43
C ALA A 491 -22.08 19.21 2.25
N LYS A 492 -22.76 19.13 1.11
CA LYS A 492 -22.28 18.51 -0.14
C LYS A 492 -21.34 19.40 -0.98
N ALA A 493 -21.43 20.74 -0.86
CA ALA A 493 -20.55 21.64 -1.61
C ALA A 493 -19.17 21.70 -0.95
N ASP A 494 -19.12 21.74 0.38
CA ASP A 494 -17.88 21.72 1.15
C ASP A 494 -17.12 20.40 0.99
N ALA A 495 -17.81 19.26 0.95
CA ALA A 495 -17.20 17.95 0.70
C ALA A 495 -16.56 17.86 -0.69
N ARG A 496 -17.25 18.34 -1.74
CA ARG A 496 -16.72 18.35 -3.11
C ARG A 496 -15.49 19.27 -3.27
N LEU A 497 -15.51 20.42 -2.59
CA LEU A 497 -14.38 21.34 -2.57
C LEU A 497 -13.16 20.69 -1.89
N GLN A 498 -13.41 20.00 -0.77
CA GLN A 498 -12.37 19.28 -0.03
C GLN A 498 -11.82 18.10 -0.81
N ASP A 499 -12.66 17.34 -1.52
CA ASP A 499 -12.22 16.23 -2.38
C ASP A 499 -11.28 16.76 -3.48
N PHE A 500 -11.65 17.83 -4.18
CA PHE A 500 -10.80 18.41 -5.22
C PHE A 500 -9.49 19.00 -4.64
N TYR A 501 -9.53 19.55 -3.45
CA TYR A 501 -8.35 20.00 -2.73
C TYR A 501 -7.35 18.86 -2.49
N PHE A 502 -7.82 17.72 -2.02
CA PHE A 502 -6.95 16.56 -1.80
C PHE A 502 -6.46 15.95 -3.10
N ASP A 503 -7.29 15.90 -4.14
CA ASP A 503 -6.87 15.46 -5.48
C ASP A 503 -5.75 16.37 -6.03
N ALA A 504 -5.89 17.69 -5.85
CA ALA A 504 -4.88 18.67 -6.27
C ALA A 504 -3.58 18.55 -5.47
N LEU A 505 -3.66 18.35 -4.16
CA LEU A 505 -2.47 18.12 -3.31
C LEU A 505 -1.76 16.83 -3.71
N PHE A 506 -2.50 15.75 -3.95
CA PHE A 506 -1.93 14.49 -4.40
C PHE A 506 -1.26 14.62 -5.75
N PHE A 507 -1.91 15.30 -6.70
CA PHE A 507 -1.35 15.58 -8.02
C PHE A 507 -0.05 16.41 -7.93
N LEU A 508 -0.04 17.47 -7.10
CA LEU A 508 1.15 18.29 -6.85
C LEU A 508 2.29 17.47 -6.22
N ARG A 509 1.97 16.59 -5.28
CA ARG A 509 2.96 15.70 -4.68
C ARG A 509 3.57 14.74 -5.70
N LEU A 510 2.76 14.19 -6.61
CA LEU A 510 3.25 13.35 -7.71
C LEU A 510 4.06 14.17 -8.73
N ALA A 511 3.71 15.44 -8.96
CA ALA A 511 4.49 16.34 -9.82
C ALA A 511 5.90 16.60 -9.28
N GLU A 512 6.08 16.65 -7.95
CA GLU A 512 7.40 16.74 -7.31
C GLU A 512 8.24 15.46 -7.49
N LEU A 513 7.58 14.31 -7.61
CA LEU A 513 8.21 13.00 -7.82
C LEU A 513 8.33 12.63 -9.31
N HIS A 514 7.93 13.52 -10.22
CA HIS A 514 7.93 13.25 -11.66
C HIS A 514 9.36 13.03 -12.19
N GLY A 515 9.50 12.02 -13.03
CA GLY A 515 10.78 11.66 -13.65
C GLY A 515 10.60 10.72 -14.86
N PRO A 516 11.68 10.10 -15.36
CA PRO A 516 11.61 9.18 -16.51
C PRO A 516 10.65 7.99 -16.31
N HIS A 517 10.34 7.66 -15.07
CA HIS A 517 9.40 6.61 -14.66
C HIS A 517 7.93 7.05 -14.70
N SER A 518 7.66 8.30 -15.07
CA SER A 518 6.33 8.91 -15.07
C SER A 518 5.95 9.42 -16.45
N LEU A 519 4.66 9.63 -16.67
CA LEU A 519 4.06 10.16 -17.86
C LEU A 519 3.04 11.23 -17.48
N PHE A 520 3.09 12.39 -18.12
CA PHE A 520 2.00 13.36 -18.03
C PHE A 520 1.17 13.29 -19.29
N ASP A 521 -0.11 12.94 -19.15
CA ASP A 521 -1.04 12.82 -20.26
C ASP A 521 -2.34 13.61 -20.05
N VAL A 522 -2.96 13.97 -21.17
CA VAL A 522 -4.24 14.65 -21.25
C VAL A 522 -5.18 13.84 -22.12
N SER A 523 -6.31 13.44 -21.56
CA SER A 523 -7.37 12.75 -22.30
C SER A 523 -8.64 13.58 -22.38
N ARG A 524 -9.36 13.48 -23.51
CA ARG A 524 -10.68 14.07 -23.71
C ARG A 524 -11.64 12.99 -24.18
N PRO A 525 -12.25 12.26 -23.26
CA PRO A 525 -13.09 11.09 -23.61
C PRO A 525 -14.33 11.45 -24.40
N ASP A 526 -14.93 12.63 -24.17
CA ASP A 526 -16.15 13.11 -24.80
C ASP A 526 -15.94 14.40 -25.65
N GLY A 527 -14.70 14.80 -25.88
CA GLY A 527 -14.36 16.03 -26.58
C GLY A 527 -14.64 17.34 -25.83
N ARG A 528 -15.50 17.31 -24.80
CA ARG A 528 -15.91 18.48 -24.00
C ARG A 528 -15.17 18.62 -22.68
N ASN A 529 -14.93 17.50 -22.02
CA ASN A 529 -14.23 17.44 -20.74
C ASN A 529 -12.83 16.85 -20.96
N SER A 530 -11.91 17.24 -20.11
CA SER A 530 -10.54 16.73 -20.14
C SER A 530 -10.13 16.23 -18.76
N VAL A 531 -9.30 15.21 -18.76
CA VAL A 531 -8.67 14.66 -17.56
C VAL A 531 -7.16 14.81 -17.74
N LEU A 532 -6.51 15.40 -16.76
CA LEU A 532 -5.06 15.43 -16.64
C LEU A 532 -4.62 14.25 -15.79
N CYS A 533 -3.62 13.52 -16.21
CA CYS A 533 -3.12 12.37 -15.48
C CYS A 533 -1.59 12.42 -15.35
N LEU A 534 -1.09 12.35 -14.13
CA LEU A 534 0.28 11.98 -13.81
C LEU A 534 0.34 10.49 -13.56
N ARG A 535 0.80 9.77 -14.57
CA ARG A 535 0.78 8.30 -14.58
C ARG A 535 2.13 7.73 -14.23
N ASN A 536 2.18 6.85 -13.24
CA ASN A 536 3.37 6.07 -12.97
C ASN A 536 3.45 4.86 -13.92
N MET A 537 4.56 4.70 -14.60
CA MET A 537 4.82 3.57 -15.50
C MET A 537 5.71 2.52 -14.84
N VAL A 538 6.71 2.97 -14.07
CA VAL A 538 7.69 2.12 -13.38
C VAL A 538 7.70 2.52 -11.91
N PRO A 539 7.07 1.76 -11.01
CA PRO A 539 7.04 2.11 -9.59
C PRO A 539 8.39 1.92 -8.87
N ALA A 540 9.37 1.31 -9.51
CA ALA A 540 10.68 0.98 -8.93
C ALA A 540 11.37 2.13 -8.17
N PRO A 541 11.52 3.36 -8.72
CA PRO A 541 12.18 4.44 -8.00
C PRO A 541 11.46 4.85 -6.71
N LEU A 542 10.13 4.68 -6.66
CA LEU A 542 9.28 5.06 -5.55
C LEU A 542 9.18 3.96 -4.47
N LEU A 543 9.49 2.71 -4.86
CA LEU A 543 9.47 1.55 -3.96
C LEU A 543 10.86 1.22 -3.39
N LYS A 544 11.94 1.72 -3.98
CA LYS A 544 13.32 1.39 -3.58
C LYS A 544 13.55 1.63 -2.07
N ASP A 545 13.11 2.75 -1.53
CA ASP A 545 13.28 3.08 -0.11
C ASP A 545 12.42 2.22 0.81
N ARG A 546 11.28 1.68 0.30
CA ARG A 546 10.44 0.74 1.05
C ARG A 546 11.19 -0.56 1.33
N TRP A 547 11.90 -1.08 0.33
CA TRP A 547 12.71 -2.29 0.48
C TRP A 547 13.91 -2.07 1.38
N ARG A 548 14.55 -0.89 1.30
CA ARG A 548 15.68 -0.51 2.18
C ARG A 548 15.28 -0.39 3.65
N ALA A 549 14.04 0.00 3.93
CA ALA A 549 13.53 0.10 5.30
C ALA A 549 13.23 -1.26 5.93
N CYS A 550 13.11 -2.33 5.14
CA CYS A 550 12.87 -3.68 5.64
C CYS A 550 14.16 -4.35 6.10
N HIS A 551 14.09 -5.15 7.16
CA HIS A 551 15.14 -6.12 7.46
C HIS A 551 15.20 -7.21 6.38
N SER A 552 14.04 -7.73 5.98
CA SER A 552 13.89 -8.71 4.91
C SER A 552 12.53 -8.56 4.24
N ALA A 553 12.43 -8.97 2.98
CA ALA A 553 11.17 -9.01 2.25
C ALA A 553 11.06 -10.31 1.46
N THR A 554 9.92 -11.00 1.55
CA THR A 554 9.62 -12.18 0.75
C THR A 554 8.40 -11.91 -0.11
N LEU A 555 8.60 -11.85 -1.42
CA LEU A 555 7.56 -11.70 -2.42
C LEU A 555 7.25 -13.08 -3.02
N PHE A 556 6.04 -13.54 -2.87
CA PHE A 556 5.69 -14.89 -3.33
C PHE A 556 4.36 -14.93 -4.10
N SER A 557 4.32 -15.78 -5.10
CA SER A 557 3.13 -16.06 -5.90
C SER A 557 3.33 -17.31 -6.75
N ALA A 558 2.24 -17.78 -7.37
CA ALA A 558 2.33 -18.87 -8.36
C ALA A 558 2.92 -18.42 -9.72
N THR A 559 2.96 -17.11 -9.98
CA THR A 559 3.29 -16.52 -11.29
C THR A 559 4.16 -15.28 -11.13
N LEU A 560 5.45 -15.47 -10.91
CA LEU A 560 6.42 -14.36 -10.80
C LEU A 560 7.38 -14.29 -12.00
N SER A 561 7.40 -15.33 -12.84
CA SER A 561 8.27 -15.33 -14.03
C SER A 561 7.86 -14.27 -15.06
N PRO A 562 8.83 -13.60 -15.69
CA PRO A 562 10.28 -13.72 -15.45
C PRO A 562 10.72 -12.82 -14.27
N ALA A 563 11.69 -13.30 -13.49
CA ALA A 563 12.19 -12.59 -12.30
C ALA A 563 12.69 -11.18 -12.60
N GLN A 564 13.37 -10.98 -13.72
CA GLN A 564 13.94 -9.69 -14.14
C GLN A 564 12.84 -8.62 -14.29
N TYR A 565 11.68 -8.99 -14.84
CA TYR A 565 10.55 -8.08 -14.95
C TYR A 565 10.13 -7.51 -13.59
N LEU A 566 10.06 -8.36 -12.57
CA LEU A 566 9.68 -7.91 -11.23
C LEU A 566 10.78 -7.06 -10.57
N ARG A 567 12.05 -7.43 -10.76
CA ARG A 567 13.18 -6.65 -10.25
C ARG A 567 13.17 -5.24 -10.83
N ASP A 568 13.09 -5.13 -12.16
CA ASP A 568 13.06 -3.84 -12.85
C ASP A 568 11.83 -3.00 -12.49
N MET A 569 10.67 -3.63 -12.36
CA MET A 569 9.42 -2.91 -12.08
C MET A 569 9.25 -2.52 -10.61
N LEU A 570 9.79 -3.30 -9.68
CA LEU A 570 9.63 -3.06 -8.24
C LEU A 570 10.87 -2.41 -7.58
N GLY A 571 11.97 -2.25 -8.30
CA GLY A 571 13.21 -1.69 -7.76
C GLY A 571 13.84 -2.56 -6.68
N LEU A 572 13.72 -3.88 -6.83
CA LEU A 572 14.35 -4.82 -5.91
C LEU A 572 15.87 -4.79 -6.06
N PRO A 573 16.64 -4.95 -4.99
CA PRO A 573 18.10 -4.93 -5.06
C PRO A 573 18.67 -6.04 -5.98
N ASP A 574 19.42 -5.67 -7.01
CA ASP A 574 20.04 -6.64 -7.95
C ASP A 574 21.52 -6.84 -7.66
N THR A 575 22.23 -5.78 -7.44
CA THR A 575 23.64 -5.73 -7.05
C THR A 575 23.83 -4.61 -6.05
N PRO A 576 24.84 -4.67 -5.16
CA PRO A 576 25.18 -3.50 -4.34
C PRO A 576 25.46 -2.32 -5.27
N ASP A 577 24.71 -1.24 -5.12
CA ASP A 577 25.04 0.03 -5.79
C ASP A 577 26.44 0.44 -5.32
N PRO A 578 27.39 0.73 -6.20
CA PRO A 578 28.72 1.19 -5.77
C PRO A 578 28.67 2.40 -4.82
N SER A 579 27.62 3.20 -4.88
CA SER A 579 27.39 4.32 -3.95
C SER A 579 26.91 3.87 -2.55
N ASP A 580 26.45 2.65 -2.39
CA ASP A 580 25.99 2.07 -1.12
C ASP A 580 27.17 1.36 -0.35
N ILE A 581 28.36 1.29 -0.94
CA ILE A 581 29.55 0.74 -0.27
C ILE A 581 30.12 1.86 0.60
N PRO A 582 30.11 1.75 1.95
CA PRO A 582 30.82 2.72 2.79
C PRO A 582 32.29 2.72 2.39
N ALA A 583 32.85 3.90 2.12
CA ALA A 583 34.26 4.04 1.87
C ALA A 583 35.05 3.31 2.97
N ALA A 584 35.87 2.34 2.59
CA ALA A 584 36.70 1.61 3.55
C ALA A 584 37.47 2.63 4.39
N PRO A 585 37.53 2.48 5.73
CA PRO A 585 38.33 3.39 6.55
C PRO A 585 39.76 3.32 6.03
N HIS A 586 40.25 4.46 5.57
CA HIS A 586 41.65 4.60 5.19
C HIS A 586 42.51 4.09 6.33
N THR A 587 43.20 2.98 6.12
CA THR A 587 44.29 2.53 6.99
C THR A 587 45.37 3.62 6.96
N ARG A 588 45.41 4.46 8.01
CA ARG A 588 46.55 5.31 8.25
C ARG A 588 47.69 4.43 8.70
N ASP A 589 48.79 4.61 8.02
CA ASP A 589 50.09 3.98 8.25
C ASP A 589 50.46 3.90 9.76
N ALA A 590 50.93 2.74 10.12
CA ALA A 590 51.54 2.50 11.41
C ALA A 590 52.86 3.28 11.49
N GLY A 591 52.84 4.41 12.20
CA GLY A 591 54.03 5.16 12.68
C GLY A 591 54.13 5.02 14.17
N ASN A 592 55.17 4.41 14.59
CA ASN A 592 55.73 4.18 15.94
C ASN A 592 55.55 5.35 16.95
N GLY A 593 55.22 5.02 18.20
CA GLY A 593 55.52 5.97 19.32
C GLY A 593 54.69 5.77 20.59
N SER A 594 55.19 4.89 21.46
CA SER A 594 55.22 4.96 22.95
C SER A 594 53.99 5.39 23.77
N ASN A 595 53.59 4.46 24.64
CA ASN A 595 53.12 4.55 26.05
C ASN A 595 52.49 5.84 26.59
N SER A 596 51.26 5.73 27.00
CA SER A 596 50.82 6.01 28.39
C SER A 596 49.43 5.41 28.66
N SER A 597 49.38 4.65 29.72
CA SER A 597 48.20 4.17 30.43
C SER A 597 47.31 5.33 30.85
N ASP A 598 46.02 5.27 30.48
CA ASP A 598 44.99 5.66 31.43
C ASP A 598 43.63 4.99 31.03
N ASN A 599 43.05 4.54 32.07
CA ASN A 599 42.05 3.52 32.18
C ASN A 599 40.61 4.06 32.14
N ALA A 600 39.71 3.26 31.64
CA ALA A 600 38.32 3.12 32.07
C ALA A 600 37.34 4.30 31.95
N ASN A 601 36.55 4.30 30.95
CA ASN A 601 35.08 4.39 30.95
C ASN A 601 34.57 4.77 29.55
N ARG A 602 34.46 3.85 28.66
CA ARG A 602 33.62 3.97 27.47
C ARG A 602 32.38 3.12 27.67
N SER A 603 31.36 3.75 28.23
CA SER A 603 29.97 3.28 28.16
C SER A 603 29.58 3.06 26.70
N ASP A 604 29.03 1.90 26.44
CA ASP A 604 28.42 1.50 25.18
C ASP A 604 27.54 2.63 24.59
N ARG A 605 28.12 3.34 23.63
CA ARG A 605 27.29 4.15 22.73
C ARG A 605 26.60 3.17 21.78
N ASP A 606 25.30 3.04 21.91
CA ASP A 606 24.41 2.47 20.91
C ASP A 606 24.66 3.15 19.56
N VAL A 607 25.56 2.56 18.80
CA VAL A 607 25.74 2.88 17.39
C VAL A 607 24.57 2.20 16.68
N SER A 608 23.57 2.96 16.30
CA SER A 608 22.59 2.50 15.33
C SER A 608 23.36 1.86 14.17
N PRO A 609 23.11 0.60 13.82
CA PRO A 609 23.81 -0.05 12.73
C PRO A 609 23.57 0.75 11.45
N ALA A 610 24.64 1.18 10.81
CA ALA A 610 24.60 1.76 9.47
C ALA A 610 23.76 0.86 8.54
N PRO A 611 22.96 1.41 7.62
CA PRO A 611 22.18 0.62 6.68
C PRO A 611 23.15 -0.33 5.96
N ARG A 612 22.92 -1.64 6.09
CA ARG A 612 23.72 -2.66 5.41
C ARG A 612 23.56 -2.48 3.91
N PRO A 613 24.62 -2.65 3.11
CA PRO A 613 24.50 -2.65 1.65
C PRO A 613 23.47 -3.72 1.26
N ALA A 614 22.53 -3.34 0.39
CA ALA A 614 21.45 -4.21 -0.05
C ALA A 614 22.05 -5.42 -0.77
N SER A 615 21.93 -6.60 -0.19
CA SER A 615 22.33 -7.85 -0.85
C SER A 615 21.41 -8.14 -2.02
N PRO A 616 21.89 -8.75 -3.12
CA PRO A 616 21.05 -9.05 -4.29
C PRO A 616 19.83 -9.88 -3.92
N THR A 617 18.73 -9.60 -4.62
CA THR A 617 17.45 -10.34 -4.45
C THR A 617 17.65 -11.79 -4.89
N GLU A 618 17.34 -12.71 -4.01
CA GLU A 618 17.40 -14.15 -4.29
C GLU A 618 16.14 -14.57 -5.07
N TRP A 619 16.29 -15.51 -6.01
CA TRP A 619 15.20 -16.12 -6.75
C TRP A 619 15.12 -17.61 -6.45
N ILE A 620 13.91 -18.09 -6.20
CA ILE A 620 13.63 -19.51 -6.10
C ILE A 620 12.39 -19.89 -6.91
N ASP A 621 12.50 -20.96 -7.69
CA ASP A 621 11.35 -21.63 -8.31
C ASP A 621 11.08 -22.92 -7.54
N VAL A 622 9.98 -22.89 -6.77
CA VAL A 622 9.62 -23.99 -5.87
C VAL A 622 9.02 -25.14 -6.68
N PRO A 623 9.52 -26.38 -6.50
CA PRO A 623 8.97 -27.52 -7.20
C PRO A 623 7.45 -27.67 -6.98
N SER A 624 6.74 -27.98 -8.08
CA SER A 624 5.30 -28.23 -8.02
C SER A 624 5.02 -29.51 -7.23
N ALA A 625 4.00 -29.44 -6.35
CA ALA A 625 3.45 -30.64 -5.72
C ALA A 625 2.66 -31.53 -6.71
N PHE A 626 2.41 -31.00 -7.89
CA PHE A 626 1.60 -31.67 -8.92
C PHE A 626 2.47 -32.32 -9.99
N HIS A 627 2.11 -33.50 -10.40
CA HIS A 627 2.77 -34.19 -11.49
C HIS A 627 2.23 -33.75 -12.86
N ALA A 628 3.09 -33.71 -13.87
CA ALA A 628 2.69 -33.34 -15.22
C ALA A 628 1.56 -34.19 -15.82
N ARG A 629 1.34 -35.39 -15.28
CA ARG A 629 0.24 -36.26 -15.70
C ARG A 629 -1.14 -35.81 -15.21
N GLN A 630 -1.22 -34.98 -14.19
CA GLN A 630 -2.47 -34.49 -13.61
C GLN A 630 -3.10 -33.38 -14.47
N LEU A 631 -2.30 -32.57 -15.18
CA LEU A 631 -2.77 -31.48 -16.02
C LEU A 631 -2.32 -31.72 -17.48
N ARG A 632 -3.29 -32.02 -18.34
CA ARG A 632 -3.06 -32.09 -19.78
C ARG A 632 -3.24 -30.68 -20.36
N VAL A 633 -2.19 -30.13 -20.97
CA VAL A 633 -2.23 -28.81 -21.59
C VAL A 633 -2.15 -28.98 -23.12
N HIS A 634 -3.17 -28.50 -23.81
CA HIS A 634 -3.27 -28.58 -25.28
C HIS A 634 -3.13 -27.20 -25.89
N VAL A 635 -2.23 -27.03 -26.86
CA VAL A 635 -2.06 -25.80 -27.63
C VAL A 635 -2.72 -25.96 -29.01
N SER A 636 -3.67 -25.08 -29.31
CA SER A 636 -4.38 -25.09 -30.60
C SER A 636 -3.68 -24.15 -31.57
N ARG A 637 -2.89 -24.73 -32.50
CA ARG A 637 -2.09 -23.97 -33.49
C ARG A 637 -2.92 -23.39 -34.64
N HIS A 638 -4.13 -23.87 -34.86
CA HIS A 638 -5.02 -23.47 -35.96
C HIS A 638 -6.04 -22.43 -35.56
N ILE A 639 -6.07 -22.01 -34.31
CA ILE A 639 -7.00 -20.99 -33.80
C ILE A 639 -6.22 -19.70 -33.60
N SER A 640 -6.73 -18.58 -34.12
CA SER A 640 -6.23 -17.23 -33.82
C SER A 640 -7.32 -16.43 -33.14
N THR A 641 -7.00 -15.91 -31.94
CA THR A 641 -7.91 -15.04 -31.15
C THR A 641 -7.62 -13.55 -31.33
N ARG A 642 -6.77 -13.19 -32.33
CA ARG A 642 -6.55 -11.80 -32.71
C ARG A 642 -7.87 -11.18 -33.15
N TYR A 643 -8.08 -9.92 -32.88
CA TYR A 643 -9.36 -9.24 -33.15
C TYR A 643 -9.84 -9.46 -34.59
N ARG A 644 -8.98 -9.31 -35.59
CA ARG A 644 -9.30 -9.50 -37.01
C ARG A 644 -9.67 -10.94 -37.41
N ASP A 645 -9.15 -11.92 -36.65
CA ASP A 645 -9.28 -13.35 -37.00
C ASP A 645 -10.42 -14.04 -36.24
N ARG A 646 -11.04 -13.34 -35.27
CA ARG A 646 -12.05 -13.91 -34.36
C ARG A 646 -13.26 -14.52 -35.09
N THR A 647 -13.76 -13.83 -36.10
CA THR A 647 -14.92 -14.29 -36.86
C THR A 647 -14.62 -15.59 -37.60
N GLN A 648 -13.39 -15.72 -38.17
CA GLN A 648 -12.97 -16.93 -38.86
C GLN A 648 -12.72 -18.08 -37.87
N SER A 649 -12.19 -17.79 -36.71
CA SER A 649 -11.87 -18.80 -35.69
C SER A 649 -13.06 -19.21 -34.82
N LEU A 650 -14.18 -18.51 -34.92
CA LEU A 650 -15.36 -18.73 -34.06
C LEU A 650 -15.85 -20.20 -34.12
N GLY A 651 -16.02 -20.76 -35.28
CA GLY A 651 -16.45 -22.14 -35.45
C GLY A 651 -15.47 -23.16 -34.86
N SER A 652 -14.15 -22.93 -35.05
CA SER A 652 -13.12 -23.80 -34.48
C SER A 652 -13.06 -23.76 -32.95
N VAL A 653 -13.29 -22.57 -32.37
CA VAL A 653 -13.38 -22.41 -30.90
C VAL A 653 -14.57 -23.15 -30.35
N VAL A 654 -15.77 -22.99 -30.97
CA VAL A 654 -16.99 -23.67 -30.55
C VAL A 654 -16.88 -25.19 -30.69
N ALA A 655 -16.36 -25.68 -31.84
CA ALA A 655 -16.16 -27.09 -32.08
C ALA A 655 -15.20 -27.75 -31.06
N LEU A 656 -14.11 -27.06 -30.69
CA LEU A 656 -13.16 -27.55 -29.68
C LEU A 656 -13.83 -27.64 -28.29
N ILE A 657 -14.57 -26.59 -27.88
CA ILE A 657 -15.30 -26.59 -26.62
C ILE A 657 -16.34 -27.71 -26.56
N ALA A 658 -17.16 -27.83 -27.61
CA ALA A 658 -18.22 -28.86 -27.69
C ALA A 658 -17.64 -30.27 -27.76
N GLY A 659 -16.56 -30.48 -28.54
CA GLY A 659 -15.90 -31.79 -28.65
C GLY A 659 -15.30 -32.26 -27.34
N GLN A 660 -14.63 -31.37 -26.58
CA GLN A 660 -14.11 -31.71 -25.25
C GLN A 660 -15.22 -31.99 -24.25
N TYR A 661 -16.29 -31.19 -24.27
CA TYR A 661 -17.44 -31.42 -23.40
C TYR A 661 -18.15 -32.75 -23.70
N ALA A 662 -18.29 -33.10 -24.96
CA ALA A 662 -18.87 -34.40 -25.38
C ALA A 662 -17.99 -35.58 -24.94
N GLN A 663 -16.65 -35.48 -25.03
CA GLN A 663 -15.74 -36.53 -24.58
C GLN A 663 -15.72 -36.70 -23.05
N THR A 664 -15.81 -35.61 -22.32
CA THR A 664 -15.70 -35.61 -20.85
C THR A 664 -16.67 -34.58 -20.27
N PRO A 665 -17.97 -34.96 -20.12
CA PRO A 665 -18.95 -34.08 -19.52
C PRO A 665 -18.55 -33.70 -18.08
N GLY A 666 -18.69 -32.42 -17.72
CA GLY A 666 -18.35 -31.92 -16.40
C GLY A 666 -18.30 -30.38 -16.35
N ASN A 667 -17.67 -29.83 -15.34
CA ASN A 667 -17.60 -28.40 -15.15
C ASN A 667 -16.35 -27.79 -15.76
N TYR A 668 -16.52 -26.80 -16.60
CA TYR A 668 -15.45 -26.08 -17.29
C TYR A 668 -15.59 -24.57 -17.10
N LEU A 669 -14.45 -23.85 -17.13
CA LEU A 669 -14.38 -22.39 -17.29
C LEU A 669 -13.82 -22.05 -18.66
N ALA A 670 -14.48 -21.14 -19.39
CA ALA A 670 -14.01 -20.62 -20.67
C ALA A 670 -13.69 -19.13 -20.54
N PHE A 671 -12.41 -18.77 -20.78
CA PHE A 671 -11.91 -17.42 -20.61
C PHE A 671 -11.65 -16.70 -21.94
N PHE A 672 -12.15 -15.48 -22.04
CA PHE A 672 -12.09 -14.66 -23.25
C PHE A 672 -11.46 -13.29 -22.96
N SER A 673 -11.00 -12.60 -24.01
CA SER A 673 -10.35 -11.29 -23.91
C SER A 673 -11.34 -10.14 -23.66
N SER A 674 -12.64 -10.30 -23.99
CA SER A 674 -13.67 -9.26 -23.81
C SER A 674 -15.06 -9.89 -23.65
N PHE A 675 -15.99 -9.10 -23.11
CA PHE A 675 -17.40 -9.51 -22.99
C PHE A 675 -18.06 -9.75 -24.37
N ASP A 676 -17.70 -8.96 -25.39
CA ASP A 676 -18.28 -9.11 -26.72
C ASP A 676 -17.84 -10.42 -27.37
N TYR A 677 -16.55 -10.79 -27.26
CA TYR A 677 -16.06 -12.08 -27.76
C TYR A 677 -16.67 -13.25 -26.97
N LEU A 678 -16.78 -13.14 -25.66
CA LEU A 678 -17.46 -14.11 -24.81
C LEU A 678 -18.89 -14.33 -25.25
N THR A 679 -19.66 -13.26 -25.49
CA THR A 679 -21.08 -13.33 -25.92
C THR A 679 -21.24 -13.96 -27.32
N GLN A 680 -20.31 -13.65 -28.25
CA GLN A 680 -20.31 -14.25 -29.59
C GLN A 680 -20.10 -15.76 -29.54
N VAL A 681 -19.10 -16.23 -28.77
CA VAL A 681 -18.81 -17.66 -28.66
C VAL A 681 -19.94 -18.40 -27.93
N ALA A 682 -20.45 -17.84 -26.84
CA ALA A 682 -21.56 -18.44 -26.10
C ALA A 682 -22.84 -18.52 -26.93
N GLY A 683 -23.16 -17.48 -27.71
CA GLY A 683 -24.29 -17.47 -28.63
C GLY A 683 -24.17 -18.52 -29.73
N ALA A 684 -22.99 -18.63 -30.33
CA ALA A 684 -22.73 -19.66 -31.35
C ALA A 684 -22.80 -21.09 -30.77
N LEU A 685 -22.27 -21.29 -29.52
CA LEU A 685 -22.40 -22.58 -28.84
C LEU A 685 -23.85 -22.94 -28.55
N ALA A 686 -24.65 -22.01 -28.10
CA ALA A 686 -26.08 -22.24 -27.81
C ALA A 686 -26.87 -22.60 -29.06
N VAL A 687 -26.53 -22.04 -30.21
CA VAL A 687 -27.17 -22.37 -31.50
C VAL A 687 -26.74 -23.73 -32.05
N LEU A 688 -25.41 -24.01 -32.03
CA LEU A 688 -24.87 -25.22 -32.65
C LEU A 688 -24.94 -26.45 -31.72
N HIS A 689 -24.92 -26.25 -30.42
CA HIS A 689 -24.90 -27.31 -29.40
C HIS A 689 -25.85 -26.98 -28.23
N PRO A 690 -27.16 -26.89 -28.42
CA PRO A 690 -28.14 -26.45 -27.41
C PRO A 690 -28.20 -27.36 -26.17
N GLY A 691 -27.68 -28.58 -26.26
CA GLY A 691 -27.60 -29.50 -25.11
C GLY A 691 -26.49 -29.22 -24.13
N ILE A 692 -25.60 -28.27 -24.38
CA ILE A 692 -24.50 -27.94 -23.46
C ILE A 692 -24.93 -26.81 -22.54
N PRO A 693 -25.06 -27.02 -21.20
CA PRO A 693 -25.41 -25.97 -20.28
C PRO A 693 -24.28 -24.91 -20.19
N ALA A 694 -24.65 -23.65 -20.40
CA ALA A 694 -23.69 -22.53 -20.34
C ALA A 694 -24.24 -21.38 -19.50
N TRP A 695 -23.37 -20.70 -18.76
CA TRP A 695 -23.73 -19.49 -18.04
C TRP A 695 -22.61 -18.44 -18.17
N LEU A 696 -23.01 -17.18 -18.25
CA LEU A 696 -22.14 -16.07 -18.64
C LEU A 696 -21.90 -15.12 -17.49
N GLN A 697 -20.68 -14.64 -17.39
CA GLN A 697 -20.33 -13.50 -16.53
C GLN A 697 -21.00 -12.22 -17.04
N GLY A 698 -21.75 -11.53 -16.17
CA GLY A 698 -22.31 -10.20 -16.46
C GLY A 698 -21.24 -9.09 -16.39
N ARG A 699 -21.45 -7.98 -17.13
CA ARG A 699 -20.52 -6.82 -17.13
C ARG A 699 -20.42 -6.14 -15.75
N ARG A 700 -21.50 -6.12 -14.97
CA ARG A 700 -21.58 -5.54 -13.62
C ARG A 700 -22.21 -6.56 -12.69
N MET A 701 -21.39 -7.32 -12.01
CA MET A 701 -21.83 -8.28 -11.00
C MET A 701 -21.42 -7.77 -9.62
N ASP A 702 -22.39 -7.68 -8.72
CA ASP A 702 -22.13 -7.50 -7.30
C ASP A 702 -21.59 -8.80 -6.67
N GLU A 703 -21.35 -8.80 -5.37
CA GLU A 703 -20.83 -9.96 -4.66
C GLU A 703 -21.81 -11.14 -4.69
N SER A 704 -23.09 -10.88 -4.50
CA SER A 704 -24.16 -11.90 -4.54
C SER A 704 -24.26 -12.58 -5.91
N ALA A 705 -24.21 -11.81 -7.00
CA ALA A 705 -24.22 -12.35 -8.36
C ALA A 705 -22.98 -13.19 -8.67
N ARG A 706 -21.81 -12.83 -8.12
CA ARG A 706 -20.58 -13.63 -8.25
C ARG A 706 -20.71 -14.95 -7.51
N ASP A 707 -21.23 -14.93 -6.29
CA ASP A 707 -21.46 -16.13 -5.49
C ASP A 707 -22.47 -17.05 -6.16
N ALA A 708 -23.55 -16.51 -6.74
CA ALA A 708 -24.51 -17.26 -7.52
C ALA A 708 -23.89 -17.91 -8.77
N PHE A 709 -22.97 -17.22 -9.45
CA PHE A 709 -22.23 -17.81 -10.58
C PHE A 709 -21.36 -18.98 -10.12
N LEU A 710 -20.63 -18.85 -9.00
CA LEU A 710 -19.75 -19.89 -8.47
C LEU A 710 -20.53 -21.06 -7.87
N ALA A 711 -21.70 -20.84 -7.31
CA ALA A 711 -22.56 -21.86 -6.73
C ALA A 711 -23.06 -22.89 -7.77
N ARG A 712 -23.02 -22.56 -9.07
CA ARG A 712 -23.37 -23.50 -10.17
C ARG A 712 -22.31 -24.59 -10.34
N PHE A 713 -21.08 -24.39 -9.88
CA PHE A 713 -20.00 -25.38 -9.94
C PHE A 713 -20.08 -26.32 -8.73
N THR A 714 -20.90 -27.34 -8.81
CA THR A 714 -20.99 -28.40 -7.80
C THR A 714 -20.28 -29.69 -8.27
N PRO A 715 -19.97 -30.62 -7.39
CA PRO A 715 -19.35 -31.90 -7.80
C PRO A 715 -20.23 -32.75 -8.77
N HIS A 716 -21.54 -32.46 -8.84
CA HIS A 716 -22.53 -33.17 -9.63
C HIS A 716 -23.06 -32.38 -10.82
N SER A 717 -22.76 -31.09 -10.90
CA SER A 717 -23.18 -30.27 -12.05
C SER A 717 -22.28 -30.53 -13.27
N GLN A 718 -22.81 -30.19 -14.43
CA GLN A 718 -22.11 -30.25 -15.71
C GLN A 718 -22.45 -29.01 -16.51
N GLY A 719 -21.46 -28.32 -17.02
CA GLY A 719 -21.65 -27.13 -17.83
C GLY A 719 -20.44 -26.25 -17.93
N ILE A 720 -20.57 -25.14 -18.62
CA ILE A 720 -19.47 -24.25 -18.96
C ILE A 720 -19.77 -22.83 -18.47
N GLY A 721 -18.95 -22.33 -17.55
CA GLY A 721 -18.96 -20.91 -17.14
C GLY A 721 -18.10 -20.08 -18.07
N PHE A 722 -18.68 -19.07 -18.70
CA PHE A 722 -18.01 -18.14 -19.59
C PHE A 722 -17.59 -16.90 -18.82
N ALA A 723 -16.31 -16.55 -18.84
CA ALA A 723 -15.75 -15.42 -18.09
C ALA A 723 -14.72 -14.63 -18.91
N VAL A 724 -14.48 -13.38 -18.52
CA VAL A 724 -13.41 -12.57 -19.10
C VAL A 724 -12.11 -12.80 -18.30
N LEU A 725 -11.00 -13.06 -19.01
CA LEU A 725 -9.69 -13.29 -18.40
C LEU A 725 -9.19 -11.99 -17.72
N GLY A 726 -8.69 -12.10 -16.49
CA GLY A 726 -8.30 -10.94 -15.67
C GLY A 726 -9.49 -10.29 -14.94
N GLY A 727 -10.72 -10.81 -15.09
CA GLY A 727 -11.87 -10.43 -14.30
C GLY A 727 -11.97 -11.21 -12.97
N ALA A 728 -13.13 -11.07 -12.30
CA ALA A 728 -13.38 -11.62 -10.97
C ALA A 728 -13.20 -13.15 -10.84
N PHE A 729 -13.29 -13.89 -11.94
CA PHE A 729 -13.20 -15.35 -11.99
C PHE A 729 -11.84 -15.89 -12.46
N GLY A 730 -10.94 -15.04 -12.94
CA GLY A 730 -9.56 -15.41 -13.27
C GLY A 730 -8.68 -15.62 -12.03
N GLU A 731 -9.04 -14.98 -10.92
CA GLU A 731 -8.25 -14.99 -9.68
C GLU A 731 -9.16 -15.11 -8.45
N GLY A 732 -8.66 -15.74 -7.38
CA GLY A 732 -9.34 -15.76 -6.06
C GLY A 732 -10.53 -16.72 -5.94
N ILE A 733 -10.75 -17.63 -6.90
CA ILE A 733 -11.78 -18.68 -6.80
C ILE A 733 -11.14 -20.03 -6.45
N ASP A 734 -11.88 -20.86 -5.71
CA ASP A 734 -11.45 -22.20 -5.31
C ASP A 734 -12.54 -23.22 -5.63
N LEU A 735 -12.27 -24.08 -6.63
CA LEU A 735 -13.19 -25.08 -7.14
C LEU A 735 -12.49 -26.45 -7.21
N PRO A 736 -12.23 -27.09 -6.04
CA PRO A 736 -11.46 -28.34 -5.99
C PRO A 736 -12.26 -29.52 -6.57
N GLY A 737 -11.52 -30.53 -7.06
CA GLY A 737 -12.06 -31.79 -7.53
C GLY A 737 -12.97 -31.63 -8.75
N LYS A 738 -14.09 -32.36 -8.75
CA LYS A 738 -15.08 -32.34 -9.83
C LYS A 738 -15.81 -31.00 -10.01
N ARG A 739 -15.65 -30.06 -9.12
CA ARG A 739 -16.21 -28.72 -9.29
C ARG A 739 -15.60 -27.96 -10.47
N LEU A 740 -14.35 -28.30 -10.89
CA LEU A 740 -13.72 -27.74 -12.10
C LEU A 740 -12.73 -28.77 -12.66
N ILE A 741 -13.07 -29.38 -13.81
CA ILE A 741 -12.24 -30.40 -14.45
C ILE A 741 -11.46 -29.88 -15.65
N GLY A 742 -11.71 -28.65 -16.11
CA GLY A 742 -10.92 -28.09 -17.19
C GLY A 742 -11.17 -26.60 -17.45
N ALA A 743 -10.29 -26.03 -18.25
CA ALA A 743 -10.37 -24.64 -18.67
C ALA A 743 -10.07 -24.47 -20.17
N PHE A 744 -10.84 -23.56 -20.81
CA PHE A 744 -10.59 -23.10 -22.18
C PHE A 744 -10.10 -21.65 -22.11
N ILE A 745 -8.95 -21.34 -22.71
CA ILE A 745 -8.36 -19.99 -22.66
C ILE A 745 -8.20 -19.46 -24.09
N ALA A 746 -9.18 -18.67 -24.54
CA ALA A 746 -9.24 -18.10 -25.89
C ALA A 746 -8.62 -16.69 -25.94
N THR A 747 -7.41 -16.54 -25.42
CA THR A 747 -6.68 -15.27 -25.42
C THR A 747 -5.29 -15.45 -24.81
N LEU A 748 -4.32 -14.60 -25.19
CA LEU A 748 -3.04 -14.47 -24.47
C LEU A 748 -3.16 -13.60 -23.18
N GLY A 749 -4.33 -13.07 -22.87
CA GLY A 749 -4.51 -12.24 -21.68
C GLY A 749 -3.90 -10.84 -21.75
N MET A 750 -3.35 -10.46 -22.89
CA MET A 750 -2.68 -9.17 -23.06
C MET A 750 -3.62 -8.00 -22.71
N PRO A 751 -3.09 -6.92 -22.08
CA PRO A 751 -3.81 -5.66 -21.94
C PRO A 751 -4.33 -5.16 -23.30
N GLN A 752 -5.40 -4.38 -23.25
CA GLN A 752 -5.96 -3.78 -24.46
C GLN A 752 -4.95 -2.84 -25.11
N VAL A 753 -4.82 -2.92 -26.45
CA VAL A 753 -4.06 -1.93 -27.21
C VAL A 753 -4.84 -0.62 -27.21
N ASN A 754 -4.30 0.39 -26.60
CA ASN A 754 -4.85 1.74 -26.51
C ASN A 754 -3.71 2.77 -26.45
N PRO A 755 -3.99 4.07 -26.67
CA PRO A 755 -2.95 5.09 -26.70
C PRO A 755 -2.08 5.12 -25.43
N VAL A 756 -2.67 4.88 -24.25
CA VAL A 756 -1.95 4.85 -22.96
C VAL A 756 -0.93 3.71 -22.94
N ASN A 757 -1.39 2.48 -23.23
CA ASN A 757 -0.51 1.31 -23.23
C ASN A 757 0.59 1.39 -24.30
N GLU A 758 0.31 2.04 -25.45
CA GLU A 758 1.33 2.27 -26.48
C GLU A 758 2.40 3.27 -26.02
N GLN A 759 2.02 4.31 -25.30
CA GLN A 759 2.99 5.21 -24.68
C GLN A 759 3.83 4.51 -23.61
N ILE A 760 3.20 3.68 -22.78
CA ILE A 760 3.93 2.83 -21.80
C ILE A 760 4.92 1.92 -22.54
N ARG A 761 4.49 1.26 -23.63
CA ARG A 761 5.34 0.39 -24.45
C ARG A 761 6.57 1.13 -24.98
N GLN A 762 6.36 2.30 -25.59
CA GLN A 762 7.42 3.12 -26.14
C GLN A 762 8.44 3.55 -25.07
N ARG A 763 7.96 4.00 -23.91
CA ARG A 763 8.81 4.40 -22.79
C ARG A 763 9.56 3.21 -22.19
N MET A 764 8.90 2.05 -22.02
CA MET A 764 9.55 0.82 -21.58
C MET A 764 10.61 0.34 -22.57
N GLN A 765 10.36 0.51 -23.88
CA GLN A 765 11.36 0.22 -24.90
C GLN A 765 12.58 1.13 -24.77
N ALA A 766 12.37 2.43 -24.55
CA ALA A 766 13.46 3.39 -24.40
C ALA A 766 14.27 3.18 -23.11
N CYS A 767 13.59 2.90 -21.99
CA CYS A 767 14.24 2.78 -20.67
C CYS A 767 14.83 1.39 -20.40
N LEU A 768 14.19 0.32 -20.86
CA LEU A 768 14.50 -1.07 -20.50
C LEU A 768 14.75 -2.01 -21.69
N GLY A 769 14.60 -1.52 -22.93
CA GLY A 769 14.80 -2.30 -24.15
C GLY A 769 13.75 -3.39 -24.42
N ARG A 770 12.67 -3.49 -23.62
CA ARG A 770 11.66 -4.58 -23.63
C ARG A 770 10.23 -4.06 -23.56
N GLY A 771 9.89 -3.09 -24.39
CA GLY A 771 8.60 -2.40 -24.33
C GLY A 771 7.40 -3.34 -24.50
N TYR A 772 7.40 -4.22 -25.49
CA TYR A 772 6.32 -5.16 -25.75
C TYR A 772 6.15 -6.18 -24.64
N ASP A 773 7.24 -6.78 -24.20
CA ASP A 773 7.24 -7.81 -23.18
C ASP A 773 6.67 -7.29 -21.86
N TYR A 774 7.12 -6.11 -21.41
CA TYR A 774 6.76 -5.52 -20.12
C TYR A 774 5.35 -4.91 -20.09
N THR A 775 4.86 -4.49 -21.26
CA THR A 775 3.52 -3.87 -21.34
C THR A 775 2.44 -4.91 -21.63
N TYR A 776 2.72 -5.87 -22.50
CA TYR A 776 1.71 -6.80 -23.02
C TYR A 776 1.94 -8.24 -22.65
N LEU A 777 3.11 -8.80 -23.01
CA LEU A 777 3.32 -10.24 -22.97
C LEU A 777 3.36 -10.79 -21.55
N TYR A 778 4.23 -10.26 -20.70
CA TYR A 778 4.39 -10.77 -19.33
C TYR A 778 3.13 -10.62 -18.47
N PRO A 779 2.46 -9.44 -18.42
CA PRO A 779 1.20 -9.31 -17.72
C PRO A 779 0.09 -10.21 -18.28
N GLY A 780 0.12 -10.48 -19.59
CA GLY A 780 -0.85 -11.36 -20.24
C GLY A 780 -0.67 -12.82 -19.83
N ILE A 781 0.56 -13.34 -19.98
CA ILE A 781 0.87 -14.74 -19.64
C ILE A 781 0.67 -15.02 -18.15
N GLN A 782 0.98 -14.08 -17.26
CA GLN A 782 0.68 -14.24 -15.84
C GLN A 782 -0.80 -14.53 -15.58
N LYS A 783 -1.71 -13.81 -16.23
CA LYS A 783 -3.16 -14.05 -16.13
C LYS A 783 -3.58 -15.42 -16.68
N VAL A 784 -2.97 -15.84 -17.79
CA VAL A 784 -3.22 -17.16 -18.39
C VAL A 784 -2.82 -18.29 -17.42
N VAL A 785 -1.63 -18.22 -16.88
CA VAL A 785 -1.11 -19.24 -15.93
C VAL A 785 -1.96 -19.27 -14.65
N GLN A 786 -2.43 -18.12 -14.17
CA GLN A 786 -3.31 -18.03 -13.01
C GLN A 786 -4.68 -18.69 -13.27
N ALA A 787 -5.29 -18.41 -14.42
CA ALA A 787 -6.58 -18.98 -14.80
C ALA A 787 -6.47 -20.51 -14.98
N ALA A 788 -5.43 -20.99 -15.66
CA ALA A 788 -5.16 -22.41 -15.83
C ALA A 788 -4.87 -23.12 -14.50
N GLY A 789 -4.18 -22.45 -13.58
CA GLY A 789 -3.87 -22.96 -12.24
C GLY A 789 -5.09 -23.18 -11.34
N ARG A 790 -6.32 -22.83 -11.80
CA ARG A 790 -7.57 -23.13 -11.09
C ARG A 790 -8.01 -24.59 -11.23
N VAL A 791 -7.56 -25.25 -12.27
CA VAL A 791 -7.99 -26.62 -12.61
C VAL A 791 -7.41 -27.66 -11.64
N ILE A 792 -6.20 -27.46 -11.13
CA ILE A 792 -5.56 -28.38 -10.18
C ILE A 792 -5.38 -27.66 -8.83
N ARG A 793 -5.99 -28.21 -7.77
CA ARG A 793 -5.99 -27.66 -6.40
C ARG A 793 -5.49 -28.64 -5.34
N THR A 794 -5.77 -29.92 -5.55
CA THR A 794 -5.40 -30.99 -4.62
C THR A 794 -4.49 -32.03 -5.33
N PRO A 795 -3.75 -32.85 -4.59
CA PRO A 795 -2.92 -33.91 -5.17
C PRO A 795 -3.72 -34.96 -5.94
N GLN A 796 -5.03 -35.03 -5.71
CA GLN A 796 -5.94 -36.00 -6.40
C GLN A 796 -6.59 -35.40 -7.64
N ASP A 797 -6.51 -34.10 -7.84
CA ASP A 797 -7.15 -33.43 -8.98
C ASP A 797 -6.46 -33.84 -10.29
N THR A 798 -7.27 -34.06 -11.31
CA THR A 798 -6.82 -34.20 -12.70
C THR A 798 -7.67 -33.32 -13.60
N GLY A 799 -7.05 -32.77 -14.65
CA GLY A 799 -7.79 -31.85 -15.50
C GLY A 799 -7.13 -31.56 -16.84
N VAL A 800 -7.81 -30.74 -17.64
CA VAL A 800 -7.34 -30.35 -18.96
C VAL A 800 -7.42 -28.85 -19.16
N VAL A 801 -6.43 -28.28 -19.84
CA VAL A 801 -6.40 -26.89 -20.25
C VAL A 801 -6.19 -26.80 -21.76
N PHE A 802 -7.03 -26.01 -22.41
CA PHE A 802 -6.89 -25.70 -23.82
C PHE A 802 -6.43 -24.24 -23.99
N LEU A 803 -5.23 -24.04 -24.47
CA LEU A 803 -4.66 -22.76 -24.85
C LEU A 803 -5.01 -22.51 -26.33
N MET A 804 -6.12 -21.78 -26.55
CA MET A 804 -6.75 -21.63 -27.85
C MET A 804 -6.23 -20.39 -28.58
N ASP A 805 -4.94 -20.35 -28.91
CA ASP A 805 -4.35 -19.33 -29.77
C ASP A 805 -3.01 -19.85 -30.32
N ASP A 806 -2.74 -19.56 -31.60
CA ASP A 806 -1.52 -19.99 -32.31
C ASP A 806 -0.23 -19.44 -31.66
N ARG A 807 -0.31 -18.29 -31.02
CA ARG A 807 0.84 -17.63 -30.36
C ARG A 807 1.38 -18.42 -29.16
N PHE A 808 0.57 -19.29 -28.54
CA PHE A 808 1.06 -20.18 -27.48
C PHE A 808 2.07 -21.23 -27.99
N ALA A 809 2.15 -21.44 -29.30
CA ALA A 809 3.14 -22.32 -29.90
C ALA A 809 4.51 -21.66 -30.13
N ARG A 810 4.63 -20.35 -29.96
CA ARG A 810 5.90 -19.63 -30.11
C ARG A 810 6.85 -19.96 -28.97
N ALA A 811 8.13 -20.14 -29.28
CA ALA A 811 9.14 -20.53 -28.29
C ALA A 811 9.26 -19.54 -27.13
N GLU A 812 9.21 -18.23 -27.42
CA GLU A 812 9.27 -17.18 -26.41
C GLU A 812 8.07 -17.21 -25.44
N VAL A 813 6.89 -17.61 -25.91
CA VAL A 813 5.68 -17.75 -25.08
C VAL A 813 5.74 -19.04 -24.25
N GLN A 814 6.18 -20.13 -24.86
CA GLN A 814 6.32 -21.42 -24.17
C GLN A 814 7.35 -21.35 -23.02
N ALA A 815 8.43 -20.58 -23.19
CA ALA A 815 9.44 -20.35 -22.15
C ALA A 815 8.89 -19.64 -20.89
N LEU A 816 7.73 -18.97 -21.00
CA LEU A 816 7.06 -18.27 -19.89
C LEU A 816 6.02 -19.14 -19.18
N LEU A 817 5.67 -20.30 -19.73
CA LEU A 817 4.72 -21.24 -19.11
C LEU A 817 5.43 -22.07 -18.03
N PRO A 818 4.69 -22.56 -17.01
CA PRO A 818 5.28 -23.41 -15.96
C PRO A 818 6.00 -24.62 -16.52
N VAL A 819 7.23 -24.89 -16.07
CA VAL A 819 8.09 -25.97 -16.56
C VAL A 819 7.44 -27.35 -16.42
N TRP A 820 6.60 -27.55 -15.38
CA TRP A 820 5.90 -28.81 -15.15
C TRP A 820 4.71 -29.08 -16.11
N TRP A 821 4.30 -28.06 -16.91
CA TRP A 821 3.28 -28.26 -17.94
C TRP A 821 3.89 -28.97 -19.14
N ARG A 822 3.33 -30.14 -19.49
CA ARG A 822 3.69 -30.80 -20.75
C ARG A 822 2.69 -30.36 -21.82
N CYS A 823 3.09 -29.37 -22.62
CA CYS A 823 2.26 -28.89 -23.71
C CYS A 823 2.26 -29.86 -24.89
N GLY A 824 1.13 -30.54 -25.13
CA GLY A 824 0.90 -31.35 -26.34
C GLY A 824 0.35 -30.47 -27.46
N SER A 825 0.84 -30.67 -28.72
CA SER A 825 0.24 -30.01 -29.88
C SER A 825 -0.94 -30.81 -30.40
N MET A 826 -2.12 -30.19 -30.55
CA MET A 826 -3.21 -30.75 -31.38
C MET A 826 -2.94 -30.44 -32.85
N GLY A 827 -2.59 -31.42 -33.63
CA GLY A 827 -2.65 -31.33 -35.09
C GLY A 827 -4.10 -31.39 -35.58
N SER A 828 -4.40 -30.78 -36.73
CA SER A 828 -5.70 -30.70 -37.37
C SER A 828 -6.34 -32.03 -37.78
N SER A 829 -5.74 -33.16 -37.42
CA SER A 829 -6.06 -34.49 -38.03
C SER A 829 -6.86 -35.45 -37.14
N LYS A 830 -7.47 -35.03 -36.03
CA LYS A 830 -8.35 -35.92 -35.23
C LYS A 830 -9.59 -35.17 -34.74
N MET A 831 -10.41 -34.67 -35.68
CA MET A 831 -11.83 -34.38 -35.47
C MET A 831 -12.56 -34.88 -36.71
N VAL A 832 -13.00 -36.13 -36.70
CA VAL A 832 -14.09 -36.65 -37.51
C VAL A 832 -15.20 -37.02 -36.55
#